data_4c3be20f37720531a4a08456fcfc80f1
#
_entry.id   4c3be20f37720531a4a08456fcfc80f1
#
_cell.length_a   1.000
_cell.length_b   1.000
_cell.length_c   1.000
_cell.angle_alpha   90.00
_cell.angle_beta   90.00
_cell.angle_gamma   90.00
#
_symmetry.space_group_name_H-M   'P 1'
#
loop_
_entity.id
_entity.type
_entity.pdbx_description
1 polymer ?
#
loop_
_entity_poly.entity_id
_entity_poly.type
_entity_poly.pdbx_seq_one_letter_code
_entity_poly.pdbx_strand_id
1 'polypeptide(L)'
;MKKWNILHRQEPIRNELMASMSISNEIGQILLNRSIESKEDIEMFTNPSLDYLRDPFLLKDMDRAVERIKLAISEGHNIWIFGDYDVDGVSSTSIMVLYFKSIAYPVNYYIPNRLEEGYGLNTDAIDHIKSQAGDLIISVDCGITSVKEVEYAKSLGIDVIITDHHECQEDLPAAYAVIDPKREDCTYPFKGICGCGVAFKLIHALSGRDEFYKNIKSYLEIVSLATICDIMPILDENRIIVKNGMEILGQGNNLGMKALLEVCGLDGTKIKSSHLGFALGPRINASGRLGFSRLGVELFTTDSPQEARILAHMMDDKNTQRQEVEAKIHMEVEDIISKDKSFRDDKVLVVSGKGWHHGIIGIVASKVTEKYYKPCILLCEEGNMAVGSARSIKGFDIFSALFECRDYMTKFGGHQQAAGMSMEVDKIGLLRKKINQIANYELEKEDLIETIRVEYEISESSLDLDLVEELHLLEPFGIKNPTPYFMLRNCLLKRVMTIGRDKSHLKMVVDKDREFEVIGFGMAYMKSGYQEGDLVDLVFQVDSNTFNNRTSLQLLLKDMRLSKPRSLYPGDYFADLLEGLIPDACHSYTTDLSDRVEEKPGRGSADNLVLSDSHNDVEDQIVKLAGLENKNEGKELNLGDCNLFLVNTINGYFKALSDKNLYYDQKIDLIFLRNIDKIDLKVYNKIIIYDYFDNYDQYRSLLEYKGDSDIVINYNESDFVYLKNKFKLLRFNRKEFVVVYKKLMGIKKGKIKYSDLIELTRLNPVKIYLILKVLASEKLIKYLVDFDSDSIDIEILPKPDAKLNLEENKIIECIADYYKSFVDAYNL
;
A
#
# COMPACT_ATOMS: atom_id res chain seq x y z
N MET A 1 -6.15 0.93 -7.71
CA MET A 1 -5.26 2.10 -7.97
C MET A 1 -5.03 2.78 -6.64
N LYS A 2 -3.79 3.11 -6.26
CA LYS A 2 -3.48 3.81 -5.01
C LYS A 2 -3.81 5.29 -5.13
N LYS A 3 -4.16 5.94 -4.03
CA LYS A 3 -4.38 7.40 -3.99
C LYS A 3 -3.04 8.09 -3.73
N TRP A 4 -2.68 9.08 -4.55
CA TRP A 4 -1.48 9.87 -4.32
C TRP A 4 -1.85 11.16 -3.61
N ASN A 5 -1.30 11.34 -2.42
CA ASN A 5 -1.40 12.59 -1.67
C ASN A 5 -0.10 13.36 -1.84
N ILE A 6 -0.11 14.32 -2.77
CA ILE A 6 1.05 15.14 -3.10
C ILE A 6 1.03 16.35 -2.18
N LEU A 7 2.11 16.53 -1.43
CA LEU A 7 2.28 17.69 -0.58
C LEU A 7 2.59 18.91 -1.45
N HIS A 8 1.99 20.04 -1.10
CA HIS A 8 2.25 21.27 -1.84
C HIS A 8 3.66 21.77 -1.55
N ARG A 9 4.36 22.16 -2.63
CA ARG A 9 5.64 22.83 -2.50
C ARG A 9 5.40 24.21 -1.84
N GLN A 10 6.05 24.47 -0.72
CA GLN A 10 5.97 25.77 -0.06
C GLN A 10 6.83 26.78 -0.79
N GLU A 11 6.37 28.04 -0.88
CA GLU A 11 7.07 29.13 -1.56
C GLU A 11 8.45 29.46 -0.93
N PRO A 12 9.36 30.08 -1.69
CA PRO A 12 10.81 30.13 -1.47
C PRO A 12 11.31 31.02 -0.32
N ILE A 13 10.46 31.45 0.61
CA ILE A 13 10.84 32.36 1.72
C ILE A 13 12.01 31.80 2.58
N ARG A 14 12.40 30.54 2.37
CA ARG A 14 13.42 29.85 3.17
C ARG A 14 14.70 29.50 2.43
N ASN A 15 14.80 29.89 1.15
CA ASN A 15 15.98 29.61 0.33
C ASN A 15 17.27 30.18 0.96
N GLU A 16 17.21 31.34 1.63
CA GLU A 16 18.38 31.94 2.29
C GLU A 16 18.89 31.10 3.48
N LEU A 17 17.99 30.55 4.30
CA LEU A 17 18.36 29.67 5.41
C LEU A 17 19.00 28.37 4.90
N MET A 18 18.36 27.72 3.91
CA MET A 18 18.86 26.47 3.31
C MET A 18 20.21 26.70 2.63
N ALA A 19 20.35 27.79 1.86
CA ALA A 19 21.62 28.16 1.22
C ALA A 19 22.74 28.44 2.26
N SER A 20 22.40 29.08 3.39
CA SER A 20 23.38 29.33 4.46
C SER A 20 23.88 28.04 5.11
N MET A 21 23.11 26.97 5.04
CA MET A 21 23.41 25.63 5.58
C MET A 21 23.94 24.66 4.54
N SER A 22 24.11 25.10 3.28
CA SER A 22 24.49 24.24 2.14
C SER A 22 23.54 23.06 1.92
N ILE A 23 22.23 23.27 2.13
CA ILE A 23 21.18 22.28 1.93
C ILE A 23 20.43 22.63 0.64
N SER A 24 20.22 21.64 -0.24
CA SER A 24 19.47 21.86 -1.48
C SER A 24 18.00 22.22 -1.21
N ASN A 25 17.34 22.78 -2.21
CA ASN A 25 15.92 23.08 -2.13
C ASN A 25 15.07 21.81 -1.95
N GLU A 26 15.52 20.69 -2.50
CA GLU A 26 14.89 19.39 -2.42
C GLU A 26 14.85 18.88 -0.98
N ILE A 27 15.99 18.88 -0.30
CA ILE A 27 16.09 18.46 1.11
C ILE A 27 15.37 19.47 2.01
N GLY A 28 15.53 20.77 1.72
CA GLY A 28 14.82 21.82 2.44
C GLY A 28 13.31 21.64 2.41
N GLN A 29 12.74 21.34 1.25
CA GLN A 29 11.31 21.07 1.11
C GLN A 29 10.86 19.85 1.94
N ILE A 30 11.66 18.77 1.98
CA ILE A 30 11.36 17.59 2.80
C ILE A 30 11.37 17.92 4.28
N LEU A 31 12.35 18.70 4.74
CA LEU A 31 12.44 19.16 6.14
C LEU A 31 11.19 19.98 6.52
N LEU A 32 10.78 20.90 5.65
CA LEU A 32 9.55 21.69 5.82
C LEU A 32 8.29 20.82 5.89
N ASN A 33 8.18 19.83 5.01
CA ASN A 33 7.07 18.87 5.03
C ASN A 33 7.00 18.06 6.34
N ARG A 34 8.09 18.04 7.12
CA ARG A 34 8.23 17.40 8.43
C ARG A 34 8.14 18.39 9.59
N SER A 35 7.81 19.67 9.31
CA SER A 35 7.75 20.75 10.29
C SER A 35 9.09 21.02 11.00
N ILE A 36 10.22 20.78 10.32
CA ILE A 36 11.57 21.09 10.76
C ILE A 36 11.96 22.41 10.09
N GLU A 37 11.93 23.50 10.86
CA GLU A 37 11.90 24.83 10.28
C GLU A 37 12.97 25.77 10.82
N SER A 38 13.41 25.59 12.09
CA SER A 38 14.45 26.42 12.67
C SER A 38 15.86 25.91 12.28
N LYS A 39 16.84 26.81 12.35
CA LYS A 39 18.23 26.42 12.10
C LYS A 39 18.69 25.34 13.07
N GLU A 40 18.34 25.50 14.33
CA GLU A 40 18.70 24.62 15.43
C GLU A 40 18.08 23.23 15.23
N ASP A 41 16.80 23.15 14.82
CA ASP A 41 16.12 21.88 14.54
C ASP A 41 16.72 21.18 13.31
N ILE A 42 17.07 21.93 12.27
CA ILE A 42 17.72 21.40 11.07
C ILE A 42 19.09 20.81 11.43
N GLU A 43 19.93 21.56 12.17
CA GLU A 43 21.24 21.09 12.61
C GLU A 43 21.12 19.82 13.48
N MET A 44 20.21 19.81 14.43
CA MET A 44 19.97 18.64 15.29
C MET A 44 19.44 17.45 14.49
N PHE A 45 18.60 17.70 13.48
CA PHE A 45 18.05 16.64 12.64
C PHE A 45 19.08 16.07 11.67
N THR A 46 19.88 16.90 11.02
CA THR A 46 20.86 16.46 10.01
C THR A 46 22.16 15.94 10.62
N ASN A 47 22.54 16.46 11.81
CA ASN A 47 23.76 16.07 12.54
C ASN A 47 23.45 15.75 14.02
N PRO A 48 22.73 14.66 14.32
CA PRO A 48 22.30 14.31 15.67
C PRO A 48 23.48 13.81 16.53
N SER A 49 24.10 14.73 17.29
CA SER A 49 25.19 14.42 18.22
C SER A 49 24.69 13.72 19.49
N LEU A 50 25.50 12.79 20.02
CA LEU A 50 25.26 12.16 21.33
C LEU A 50 25.20 13.17 22.47
N ASP A 51 25.83 14.36 22.34
CA ASP A 51 25.78 15.42 23.33
C ASP A 51 24.37 16.00 23.55
N TYR A 52 23.47 15.80 22.64
CA TYR A 52 22.06 16.20 22.75
C TYR A 52 21.19 15.21 23.52
N LEU A 53 21.76 14.06 24.00
CA LEU A 53 21.04 13.16 24.89
C LEU A 53 20.65 13.89 26.19
N ARG A 54 19.38 13.83 26.52
CA ARG A 54 18.81 14.53 27.67
C ARG A 54 19.26 13.91 28.98
N ASP A 55 19.21 14.71 30.03
CA ASP A 55 19.48 14.27 31.38
C ASP A 55 18.50 13.15 31.79
N PRO A 56 18.96 11.94 32.17
CA PRO A 56 18.09 10.85 32.57
C PRO A 56 17.26 11.16 33.83
N PHE A 57 17.73 12.08 34.71
CA PHE A 57 16.99 12.43 35.91
C PHE A 57 15.75 13.30 35.67
N LEU A 58 15.47 13.68 34.42
CA LEU A 58 14.18 14.27 34.03
C LEU A 58 13.06 13.21 34.00
N LEU A 59 13.39 11.90 33.89
CA LEU A 59 12.43 10.80 34.03
C LEU A 59 12.01 10.68 35.51
N LYS A 60 10.69 10.62 35.73
CA LYS A 60 10.13 10.50 37.08
C LYS A 60 10.61 9.21 37.74
N ASP A 61 10.89 9.28 39.05
CA ASP A 61 11.41 8.22 39.91
C ASP A 61 12.80 7.67 39.53
N MET A 62 13.53 8.30 38.60
CA MET A 62 14.87 7.88 38.20
C MET A 62 15.87 7.97 39.38
N ASP A 63 15.77 9.01 40.19
CA ASP A 63 16.57 9.22 41.41
C ASP A 63 16.35 8.09 42.40
N ARG A 64 15.10 7.72 42.67
CA ARG A 64 14.71 6.65 43.59
C ARG A 64 15.21 5.28 43.09
N ALA A 65 15.09 5.03 41.80
CA ALA A 65 15.57 3.78 41.20
C ALA A 65 17.11 3.66 41.33
N VAL A 66 17.84 4.74 41.03
CA VAL A 66 19.30 4.78 41.15
C VAL A 66 19.75 4.57 42.60
N GLU A 67 19.07 5.22 43.55
CA GLU A 67 19.37 5.04 44.98
C GLU A 67 19.15 3.60 45.41
N ARG A 68 18.03 2.98 45.06
CA ARG A 68 17.71 1.62 45.45
C ARG A 68 18.65 0.57 44.83
N ILE A 69 19.02 0.76 43.56
CA ILE A 69 19.98 -0.13 42.88
C ILE A 69 21.38 0.01 43.52
N LYS A 70 21.85 1.22 43.80
CA LYS A 70 23.14 1.45 44.47
C LYS A 70 23.16 0.84 45.86
N LEU A 71 22.05 0.92 46.59
CA LEU A 71 21.89 0.24 47.88
C LEU A 71 21.99 -1.27 47.73
N ALA A 72 21.26 -1.84 46.76
CA ALA A 72 21.30 -3.27 46.48
C ALA A 72 22.72 -3.76 46.17
N ILE A 73 23.47 -3.02 45.37
CA ILE A 73 24.87 -3.33 45.05
C ILE A 73 25.77 -3.28 46.30
N SER A 74 25.59 -2.26 47.14
CA SER A 74 26.40 -2.09 48.33
C SER A 74 26.14 -3.15 49.43
N GLU A 75 24.91 -3.66 49.48
CA GLU A 75 24.48 -4.66 50.46
C GLU A 75 24.59 -6.11 49.92
N GLY A 76 24.94 -6.26 48.64
CA GLY A 76 25.10 -7.59 47.99
C GLY A 76 23.77 -8.32 47.71
N HIS A 77 22.69 -7.56 47.46
CA HIS A 77 21.37 -8.11 47.18
C HIS A 77 21.35 -8.87 45.87
N ASN A 78 20.53 -9.94 45.79
CA ASN A 78 20.34 -10.71 44.59
C ASN A 78 19.35 -9.98 43.64
N ILE A 79 19.90 -9.35 42.60
CA ILE A 79 19.16 -8.56 41.59
C ILE A 79 18.75 -9.46 40.43
N TRP A 80 17.48 -9.34 40.04
CA TRP A 80 16.90 -9.99 38.87
C TRP A 80 16.43 -8.96 37.86
N ILE A 81 16.85 -9.12 36.60
CA ILE A 81 16.34 -8.35 35.47
C ILE A 81 15.18 -9.13 34.86
N PHE A 82 14.00 -8.55 34.84
CA PHE A 82 12.81 -9.18 34.28
C PHE A 82 12.46 -8.47 32.96
N GLY A 83 12.61 -9.15 31.81
CA GLY A 83 12.36 -8.58 30.50
C GLY A 83 11.20 -9.22 29.76
N ASP A 84 10.80 -8.63 28.64
CA ASP A 84 9.86 -9.26 27.70
C ASP A 84 10.60 -10.13 26.65
N TYR A 85 9.84 -10.89 25.87
CA TYR A 85 10.34 -11.90 24.93
C TYR A 85 10.62 -11.37 23.53
N ASP A 86 10.28 -10.13 23.18
CA ASP A 86 10.53 -9.54 21.86
C ASP A 86 11.91 -8.84 21.78
N VAL A 87 12.17 -8.16 20.65
CA VAL A 87 13.46 -7.50 20.44
C VAL A 87 13.72 -6.42 21.50
N ASP A 88 12.71 -5.65 21.89
CA ASP A 88 12.88 -4.57 22.85
C ASP A 88 13.16 -5.12 24.25
N GLY A 89 12.37 -6.07 24.73
CA GLY A 89 12.58 -6.72 26.03
C GLY A 89 13.90 -7.50 26.12
N VAL A 90 14.25 -8.27 25.08
CA VAL A 90 15.55 -8.98 24.98
C VAL A 90 16.71 -7.99 24.98
N SER A 91 16.62 -6.91 24.22
CA SER A 91 17.65 -5.88 24.14
C SER A 91 17.79 -5.12 25.45
N SER A 92 16.68 -4.77 26.09
CA SER A 92 16.63 -4.11 27.41
C SER A 92 17.32 -4.95 28.47
N THR A 93 16.97 -6.25 28.52
CA THR A 93 17.60 -7.22 29.42
C THR A 93 19.09 -7.31 29.15
N SER A 94 19.48 -7.40 27.88
CA SER A 94 20.89 -7.56 27.49
C SER A 94 21.77 -6.37 27.92
N ILE A 95 21.31 -5.12 27.68
CA ILE A 95 22.09 -3.94 28.06
C ILE A 95 22.20 -3.80 29.59
N MET A 96 21.17 -4.16 30.35
CA MET A 96 21.22 -4.18 31.80
C MET A 96 22.20 -5.24 32.31
N VAL A 97 22.19 -6.45 31.77
CA VAL A 97 23.15 -7.52 32.10
C VAL A 97 24.59 -7.07 31.77
N LEU A 98 24.80 -6.45 30.59
CA LEU A 98 26.09 -5.90 30.17
C LEU A 98 26.56 -4.79 31.13
N TYR A 99 25.67 -3.92 31.59
CA TYR A 99 26.01 -2.88 32.58
C TYR A 99 26.50 -3.50 33.90
N PHE A 100 25.70 -4.42 34.48
CA PHE A 100 26.12 -5.06 35.74
C PHE A 100 27.41 -5.89 35.58
N LYS A 101 27.60 -6.53 34.46
CA LYS A 101 28.85 -7.24 34.12
C LYS A 101 30.03 -6.25 34.07
N SER A 102 29.85 -5.05 33.51
CA SER A 102 30.90 -4.04 33.40
C SER A 102 31.41 -3.53 34.76
N ILE A 103 30.54 -3.55 35.79
CA ILE A 103 30.90 -3.21 37.18
C ILE A 103 31.19 -4.45 38.03
N ALA A 104 31.35 -5.64 37.41
CA ALA A 104 31.62 -6.91 38.05
C ALA A 104 30.61 -7.32 39.15
N TYR A 105 29.33 -6.94 38.99
CA TYR A 105 28.25 -7.32 39.88
C TYR A 105 27.39 -8.42 39.25
N PRO A 106 27.20 -9.60 39.87
CA PRO A 106 26.42 -10.68 39.35
C PRO A 106 24.93 -10.36 39.39
N VAL A 107 24.23 -10.59 38.29
CA VAL A 107 22.78 -10.49 38.22
C VAL A 107 22.19 -11.69 37.52
N ASN A 108 20.96 -12.02 37.85
CA ASN A 108 20.17 -13.01 37.15
C ASN A 108 19.18 -12.29 36.21
N TYR A 109 18.64 -13.03 35.24
CA TYR A 109 17.58 -12.52 34.41
C TYR A 109 16.47 -13.55 34.18
N TYR A 110 15.28 -13.08 33.91
CA TYR A 110 14.12 -13.87 33.59
C TYR A 110 13.40 -13.27 32.38
N ILE A 111 13.05 -14.12 31.41
CA ILE A 111 12.19 -13.76 30.28
C ILE A 111 11.08 -14.78 30.19
N PRO A 112 9.79 -14.36 30.29
CA PRO A 112 8.66 -15.28 30.27
C PRO A 112 8.54 -15.99 28.92
N ASN A 113 8.06 -17.25 28.97
CA ASN A 113 7.72 -17.96 27.74
C ASN A 113 6.38 -17.45 27.20
N ARG A 114 6.42 -16.81 26.02
CA ARG A 114 5.25 -16.25 25.37
C ARG A 114 4.07 -17.23 25.23
N LEU A 115 4.38 -18.52 24.99
CA LEU A 115 3.37 -19.55 24.70
C LEU A 115 2.68 -20.07 25.96
N GLU A 116 3.38 -20.08 27.08
CA GLU A 116 2.95 -20.68 28.33
C GLU A 116 2.54 -19.64 29.37
N GLU A 117 3.31 -18.56 29.50
CA GLU A 117 3.17 -17.57 30.57
C GLU A 117 2.50 -16.26 30.11
N GLY A 118 2.58 -15.94 28.82
CA GLY A 118 2.02 -14.71 28.28
C GLY A 118 2.97 -13.52 28.35
N TYR A 119 2.42 -12.31 28.54
CA TYR A 119 3.16 -11.04 28.56
C TYR A 119 3.27 -10.48 29.97
N GLY A 120 4.45 -9.95 30.31
CA GLY A 120 4.69 -9.17 31.52
C GLY A 120 4.96 -10.01 32.76
N LEU A 121 5.05 -9.32 33.91
CA LEU A 121 5.25 -9.93 35.22
C LEU A 121 4.12 -10.92 35.53
N ASN A 122 4.47 -12.08 36.10
CA ASN A 122 3.50 -13.08 36.53
C ASN A 122 3.92 -13.70 37.88
N THR A 123 2.97 -14.27 38.59
CA THR A 123 3.17 -14.81 39.95
C THR A 123 4.14 -16.01 39.97
N ASP A 124 4.10 -16.87 38.94
CA ASP A 124 4.97 -18.05 38.88
C ASP A 124 6.44 -17.67 38.74
N ALA A 125 6.70 -16.64 37.92
CA ALA A 125 8.05 -16.08 37.76
C ALA A 125 8.52 -15.41 39.06
N ILE A 126 7.65 -14.68 39.77
CA ILE A 126 7.97 -14.06 41.06
C ILE A 126 8.27 -15.15 42.09
N ASP A 127 7.50 -16.24 42.13
CA ASP A 127 7.78 -17.39 43.01
C ASP A 127 9.12 -18.06 42.69
N HIS A 128 9.43 -18.20 41.39
CA HIS A 128 10.73 -18.71 40.95
C HIS A 128 11.86 -17.80 41.45
N ILE A 129 11.77 -16.49 41.25
CA ILE A 129 12.77 -15.50 41.72
C ILE A 129 12.92 -15.57 43.23
N LYS A 130 11.81 -15.68 43.96
CA LYS A 130 11.84 -15.83 45.42
C LYS A 130 12.53 -17.12 45.85
N SER A 131 12.27 -18.22 45.14
CA SER A 131 12.93 -19.51 45.43
C SER A 131 14.45 -19.48 45.26
N GLN A 132 14.93 -18.56 44.42
CA GLN A 132 16.36 -18.29 44.18
C GLN A 132 16.87 -17.12 45.05
N ALA A 133 16.18 -16.78 46.13
CA ALA A 133 16.53 -15.73 47.07
C ALA A 133 16.69 -14.34 46.40
N GLY A 134 15.83 -14.01 45.45
CA GLY A 134 15.76 -12.67 44.81
C GLY A 134 15.30 -11.61 45.83
N ASP A 135 15.99 -10.46 45.84
CA ASP A 135 15.72 -9.32 46.74
C ASP A 135 15.15 -8.12 45.97
N LEU A 136 15.56 -7.95 44.70
CA LEU A 136 15.16 -6.84 43.84
C LEU A 136 14.87 -7.33 42.41
N ILE A 137 13.71 -6.97 41.90
CA ILE A 137 13.37 -7.11 40.48
C ILE A 137 13.47 -5.76 39.80
N ILE A 138 14.22 -5.69 38.71
CA ILE A 138 14.18 -4.55 37.79
C ILE A 138 13.49 -5.03 36.52
N SER A 139 12.21 -4.62 36.32
CA SER A 139 11.52 -4.96 35.09
C SER A 139 11.94 -3.99 33.98
N VAL A 140 12.12 -4.52 32.78
CA VAL A 140 12.50 -3.76 31.59
C VAL A 140 11.55 -4.07 30.46
N ASP A 141 11.02 -3.03 29.79
CA ASP A 141 10.04 -3.15 28.70
C ASP A 141 8.73 -3.83 29.12
N CYS A 142 8.42 -3.84 30.37
CA CYS A 142 7.16 -4.36 30.92
C CYS A 142 6.95 -3.92 32.36
N GLY A 143 5.73 -4.09 32.85
CA GLY A 143 5.41 -3.93 34.28
C GLY A 143 4.48 -2.77 34.62
N ILE A 144 4.30 -1.76 33.74
CA ILE A 144 3.45 -0.58 34.02
C ILE A 144 1.99 -0.95 34.34
N THR A 145 1.50 -2.08 33.88
CA THR A 145 0.14 -2.60 34.10
C THR A 145 0.09 -3.67 35.20
N SER A 146 1.22 -4.06 35.80
CA SER A 146 1.34 -5.21 36.70
C SER A 146 1.06 -4.87 38.16
N VAL A 147 -0.10 -4.27 38.44
CA VAL A 147 -0.47 -3.80 39.80
C VAL A 147 -0.48 -4.94 40.81
N LYS A 148 -1.14 -6.05 40.50
CA LYS A 148 -1.32 -7.21 41.39
C LYS A 148 -0.03 -7.99 41.59
N GLU A 149 0.77 -8.13 40.54
CA GLU A 149 2.05 -8.84 40.55
C GLU A 149 3.07 -8.10 41.41
N VAL A 150 3.11 -6.76 41.34
CA VAL A 150 3.95 -5.93 42.17
C VAL A 150 3.54 -6.00 43.65
N GLU A 151 2.24 -5.97 43.96
CA GLU A 151 1.74 -6.19 45.34
C GLU A 151 2.13 -7.59 45.83
N TYR A 152 2.05 -8.59 44.99
CA TYR A 152 2.46 -9.96 45.33
C TYR A 152 3.96 -10.03 45.61
N ALA A 153 4.83 -9.51 44.76
CA ALA A 153 6.26 -9.42 44.96
C ALA A 153 6.59 -8.75 46.31
N LYS A 154 5.96 -7.61 46.59
CA LYS A 154 6.09 -6.89 47.84
C LYS A 154 5.69 -7.72 49.07
N SER A 155 4.63 -8.52 48.95
CA SER A 155 4.17 -9.42 50.04
C SER A 155 5.22 -10.50 50.34
N LEU A 156 6.05 -10.87 49.37
CA LEU A 156 7.17 -11.80 49.52
C LEU A 156 8.50 -11.11 49.94
N GLY A 157 8.47 -9.80 50.17
CA GLY A 157 9.67 -9.01 50.54
C GLY A 157 10.64 -8.81 49.37
N ILE A 158 10.13 -8.72 48.16
CA ILE A 158 10.92 -8.38 46.98
C ILE A 158 10.53 -6.96 46.53
N ASP A 159 11.50 -6.06 46.43
CA ASP A 159 11.30 -4.76 45.84
C ASP A 159 11.25 -4.85 44.32
N VAL A 160 10.40 -4.00 43.69
CA VAL A 160 10.28 -3.93 42.24
C VAL A 160 10.61 -2.52 41.78
N ILE A 161 11.45 -2.41 40.77
CA ILE A 161 11.67 -1.19 39.97
C ILE A 161 11.14 -1.47 38.57
N ILE A 162 10.23 -0.62 38.10
CA ILE A 162 9.67 -0.74 36.74
C ILE A 162 10.36 0.25 35.83
N THR A 163 10.85 -0.24 34.69
CA THR A 163 11.24 0.59 33.54
C THR A 163 10.42 0.15 32.32
N ASP A 164 9.53 1.03 31.89
CA ASP A 164 8.56 0.71 30.85
C ASP A 164 8.32 1.93 29.95
N HIS A 165 7.64 1.74 28.83
CA HIS A 165 7.27 2.78 27.89
C HIS A 165 5.83 2.60 27.34
N HIS A 166 5.12 1.60 27.83
CA HIS A 166 3.75 1.32 27.42
C HIS A 166 2.76 2.32 28.01
N GLU A 167 1.53 2.34 27.49
CA GLU A 167 0.49 3.26 27.96
C GLU A 167 0.12 2.93 29.43
N CYS A 168 0.14 3.97 30.26
CA CYS A 168 -0.24 3.85 31.68
C CYS A 168 -1.74 3.62 31.84
N GLN A 169 -2.12 2.83 32.85
CA GLN A 169 -3.51 2.71 33.30
C GLN A 169 -3.80 3.78 34.40
N GLU A 170 -5.07 3.92 34.78
CA GLU A 170 -5.46 4.84 35.88
C GLU A 170 -4.70 4.54 37.18
N ASP A 171 -4.55 3.24 37.51
CA ASP A 171 -3.81 2.81 38.69
C ASP A 171 -2.41 2.34 38.30
N LEU A 172 -1.37 3.01 38.82
CA LEU A 172 0.01 2.60 38.67
C LEU A 172 0.39 1.54 39.71
N PRO A 173 1.30 0.60 39.37
CA PRO A 173 1.83 -0.37 40.32
C PRO A 173 2.53 0.32 41.51
N ALA A 174 2.27 -0.18 42.73
CA ALA A 174 2.91 0.33 43.97
C ALA A 174 4.37 -0.16 44.12
N ALA A 175 5.16 -0.07 43.04
CA ALA A 175 6.57 -0.44 42.99
C ALA A 175 7.43 0.55 43.73
N TYR A 176 8.69 0.18 44.03
CA TYR A 176 9.65 1.07 44.70
C TYR A 176 9.93 2.32 43.85
N ALA A 177 10.08 2.15 42.55
CA ALA A 177 10.15 3.20 41.54
C ALA A 177 9.47 2.77 40.25
N VAL A 178 8.83 3.71 39.53
CA VAL A 178 8.19 3.49 38.25
C VAL A 178 8.71 4.51 37.25
N ILE A 179 9.59 4.08 36.37
CA ILE A 179 10.19 4.91 35.33
C ILE A 179 9.47 4.65 34.02
N ASP A 180 8.60 5.58 33.63
CA ASP A 180 7.92 5.55 32.35
C ASP A 180 7.72 6.99 31.86
N PRO A 181 8.18 7.32 30.64
CA PRO A 181 8.02 8.67 30.09
C PRO A 181 6.57 9.07 29.86
N LYS A 182 5.64 8.10 29.68
CA LYS A 182 4.22 8.36 29.39
C LYS A 182 3.36 8.63 30.63
N ARG A 183 3.90 8.48 31.83
CA ARG A 183 3.18 8.87 33.05
C ARG A 183 2.75 10.33 32.97
N GLU A 184 1.57 10.65 33.47
CA GLU A 184 1.03 12.01 33.50
C GLU A 184 1.90 12.97 34.31
N ASP A 185 2.49 12.50 35.43
CA ASP A 185 3.35 13.25 36.29
C ASP A 185 4.84 13.28 35.88
N CYS A 186 5.18 12.66 34.72
CA CYS A 186 6.52 12.67 34.19
C CYS A 186 6.76 13.89 33.29
N THR A 187 7.77 14.68 33.58
CA THR A 187 8.13 15.89 32.81
C THR A 187 9.13 15.65 31.70
N TYR A 188 9.53 14.40 31.48
CA TYR A 188 10.45 14.05 30.39
C TYR A 188 9.89 14.50 29.03
N PRO A 189 10.62 15.33 28.26
CA PRO A 189 10.01 15.99 27.10
C PRO A 189 9.74 15.09 25.92
N PHE A 190 10.47 13.97 25.78
CA PHE A 190 10.29 13.02 24.68
C PHE A 190 9.64 11.72 25.16
N LYS A 191 8.36 11.52 24.79
CA LYS A 191 7.56 10.39 25.25
C LYS A 191 7.72 9.12 24.38
N GLY A 192 8.33 9.25 23.23
CA GLY A 192 8.40 8.19 22.21
C GLY A 192 9.66 7.31 22.28
N ILE A 193 10.23 7.11 23.46
CA ILE A 193 11.40 6.24 23.67
C ILE A 193 10.92 4.80 23.90
N CYS A 194 11.64 3.77 23.40
CA CYS A 194 11.31 2.35 23.62
C CYS A 194 11.77 1.86 25.01
N GLY A 195 11.36 0.66 25.42
CA GLY A 195 11.76 0.06 26.70
C GLY A 195 13.28 -0.03 26.87
N CYS A 196 13.99 -0.47 25.83
CA CYS A 196 15.46 -0.48 25.81
C CYS A 196 16.07 0.93 25.93
N GLY A 197 15.41 1.93 25.36
CA GLY A 197 15.79 3.33 25.52
C GLY A 197 15.61 3.82 26.96
N VAL A 198 14.55 3.40 27.68
CA VAL A 198 14.36 3.70 29.10
C VAL A 198 15.43 3.00 29.96
N ALA A 199 15.71 1.71 29.69
CA ALA A 199 16.80 0.97 30.33
C ALA A 199 18.17 1.64 30.08
N PHE A 200 18.41 2.13 28.86
CA PHE A 200 19.61 2.89 28.50
C PHE A 200 19.74 4.21 29.29
N LYS A 201 18.64 4.90 29.56
CA LYS A 201 18.59 6.07 30.42
C LYS A 201 18.89 5.70 31.89
N LEU A 202 18.40 4.55 32.36
CA LEU A 202 18.74 4.07 33.71
C LEU A 202 20.24 3.78 33.84
N ILE A 203 20.86 3.15 32.82
CA ILE A 203 22.31 2.96 32.78
C ILE A 203 23.05 4.28 32.77
N HIS A 204 22.57 5.28 32.04
CA HIS A 204 23.14 6.63 32.02
C HIS A 204 23.13 7.26 33.43
N ALA A 205 22.00 7.15 34.15
CA ALA A 205 21.87 7.66 35.51
C ALA A 205 22.74 6.91 36.52
N LEU A 206 22.85 5.58 36.39
CA LEU A 206 23.67 4.74 37.28
C LEU A 206 25.17 4.96 37.11
N SER A 207 25.64 5.10 35.87
CA SER A 207 27.05 5.27 35.52
C SER A 207 27.57 6.68 35.82
N GLY A 208 26.70 7.67 35.72
CA GLY A 208 27.08 9.08 35.60
C GLY A 208 27.66 9.41 34.20
N ARG A 209 27.72 10.68 33.90
CA ARG A 209 27.97 11.18 32.52
C ARG A 209 29.27 10.62 31.92
N ASP A 210 30.39 10.79 32.58
CA ASP A 210 31.70 10.51 32.00
C ASP A 210 31.90 9.00 31.74
N GLU A 211 31.53 8.13 32.69
CA GLU A 211 31.66 6.70 32.54
C GLU A 211 30.65 6.14 31.52
N PHE A 212 29.45 6.73 31.45
CA PHE A 212 28.45 6.39 30.44
C PHE A 212 28.96 6.62 29.03
N TYR A 213 29.45 7.83 28.73
CA TYR A 213 29.96 8.16 27.38
C TYR A 213 31.23 7.37 27.03
N LYS A 214 32.03 6.97 27.95
CA LYS A 214 33.17 6.08 27.72
C LYS A 214 32.73 4.70 27.25
N ASN A 215 31.63 4.18 27.79
CA ASN A 215 31.13 2.83 27.53
C ASN A 215 29.92 2.78 26.58
N ILE A 216 29.44 3.90 26.11
CA ILE A 216 28.17 4.05 25.36
C ILE A 216 28.11 3.13 24.14
N LYS A 217 29.22 2.88 23.45
CA LYS A 217 29.29 2.04 22.26
C LYS A 217 28.88 0.59 22.55
N SER A 218 29.08 0.09 23.77
CA SER A 218 28.69 -1.27 24.17
C SER A 218 27.18 -1.48 24.19
N TYR A 219 26.40 -0.40 24.28
CA TYR A 219 24.93 -0.44 24.37
C TYR A 219 24.26 0.05 23.08
N LEU A 220 24.88 1.01 22.40
CA LEU A 220 24.25 1.83 21.36
C LEU A 220 23.80 1.01 20.15
N GLU A 221 24.55 -0.03 19.75
CA GLU A 221 24.17 -0.96 18.68
C GLU A 221 22.85 -1.69 19.02
N ILE A 222 22.73 -2.15 20.28
CA ILE A 222 21.58 -2.92 20.77
C ILE A 222 20.35 -2.00 20.91
N VAL A 223 20.52 -0.82 21.50
CA VAL A 223 19.42 0.15 21.68
C VAL A 223 18.90 0.65 20.31
N SER A 224 19.81 0.81 19.34
CA SER A 224 19.40 1.18 17.97
C SER A 224 18.54 0.11 17.31
N LEU A 225 18.92 -1.16 17.48
CA LEU A 225 18.14 -2.29 16.98
C LEU A 225 16.74 -2.32 17.63
N ALA A 226 16.67 -2.21 18.95
CA ALA A 226 15.43 -2.18 19.71
C ALA A 226 14.52 -1.05 19.25
N THR A 227 15.04 0.19 19.16
CA THR A 227 14.30 1.38 18.76
C THR A 227 13.64 1.23 17.37
N ILE A 228 14.35 0.62 16.41
CA ILE A 228 13.80 0.36 15.07
C ILE A 228 12.78 -0.77 15.10
N CYS A 229 13.05 -1.86 15.83
CA CYS A 229 12.21 -3.04 15.85
C CYS A 229 10.89 -2.83 16.59
N ASP A 230 10.89 -1.97 17.62
CA ASP A 230 9.70 -1.56 18.35
C ASP A 230 8.93 -0.41 17.68
N ILE A 231 9.31 -0.10 16.43
CA ILE A 231 8.58 0.84 15.56
C ILE A 231 8.45 2.24 16.17
N MET A 232 9.48 2.67 16.92
CA MET A 232 9.51 3.97 17.57
C MET A 232 9.70 5.13 16.58
N PRO A 233 9.17 6.33 16.90
CA PRO A 233 9.36 7.51 16.06
C PRO A 233 10.85 7.88 15.95
N ILE A 234 11.37 7.98 14.71
CA ILE A 234 12.79 8.33 14.46
C ILE A 234 12.98 9.85 14.49
N LEU A 235 12.69 10.39 15.64
CA LEU A 235 12.79 11.81 16.00
C LEU A 235 13.54 11.95 17.32
N ASP A 236 13.97 13.17 17.65
CA ASP A 236 14.59 13.54 18.93
C ASP A 236 15.69 12.52 19.34
N GLU A 237 15.68 12.01 20.57
CA GLU A 237 16.70 11.08 21.07
C GLU A 237 16.75 9.74 20.33
N ASN A 238 15.62 9.23 19.88
CA ASN A 238 15.61 8.01 19.07
C ASN A 238 16.43 8.18 17.79
N ARG A 239 16.33 9.35 17.14
CA ARG A 239 17.15 9.66 15.98
C ARG A 239 18.63 9.74 16.32
N ILE A 240 18.98 10.38 17.46
CA ILE A 240 20.36 10.45 17.95
C ILE A 240 20.90 9.04 18.17
N ILE A 241 20.18 8.19 18.91
CA ILE A 241 20.56 6.81 19.23
C ILE A 241 20.75 5.99 17.96
N VAL A 242 19.74 5.99 17.08
CA VAL A 242 19.75 5.13 15.89
C VAL A 242 20.82 5.58 14.88
N LYS A 243 20.99 6.87 14.63
CA LYS A 243 22.02 7.40 13.72
C LYS A 243 23.41 6.98 14.17
N ASN A 244 23.75 7.29 15.42
CA ASN A 244 25.08 6.99 15.98
C ASN A 244 25.32 5.48 16.17
N GLY A 245 24.29 4.71 16.55
CA GLY A 245 24.40 3.27 16.67
C GLY A 245 24.60 2.57 15.34
N MET A 246 23.89 2.98 14.28
CA MET A 246 24.08 2.44 12.93
C MET A 246 25.47 2.71 12.37
N GLU A 247 26.09 3.83 12.70
CA GLU A 247 27.47 4.14 12.27
C GLU A 247 28.53 3.22 12.86
N ILE A 248 28.28 2.66 14.05
CA ILE A 248 29.21 1.75 14.72
C ILE A 248 28.87 0.26 14.54
N LEU A 249 27.68 -0.05 13.98
CA LEU A 249 27.26 -1.42 13.72
C LEU A 249 28.27 -2.16 12.85
N GLY A 250 28.66 -3.33 13.29
CA GLY A 250 29.66 -4.15 12.60
C GLY A 250 31.11 -3.80 12.89
N GLN A 251 31.40 -2.78 13.70
CA GLN A 251 32.77 -2.49 14.17
C GLN A 251 33.27 -3.51 15.18
N GLY A 252 32.39 -4.43 15.65
CA GLY A 252 32.73 -5.50 16.58
C GLY A 252 32.70 -5.08 18.05
N ASN A 253 31.98 -4.01 18.38
CA ASN A 253 31.78 -3.57 19.77
C ASN A 253 30.94 -4.60 20.56
N ASN A 254 29.97 -5.26 19.88
CA ASN A 254 29.24 -6.39 20.44
C ASN A 254 29.41 -7.63 19.54
N LEU A 255 29.92 -8.72 20.14
CA LEU A 255 30.21 -9.96 19.40
C LEU A 255 28.97 -10.64 18.84
N GLY A 256 27.86 -10.59 19.59
CA GLY A 256 26.57 -11.12 19.16
C GLY A 256 25.99 -10.33 17.98
N MET A 257 26.06 -9.01 18.03
CA MET A 257 25.62 -8.15 16.91
C MET A 257 26.42 -8.44 15.64
N LYS A 258 27.75 -8.57 15.78
CA LYS A 258 28.62 -8.91 14.65
C LYS A 258 28.24 -10.27 14.05
N ALA A 259 28.08 -11.31 14.89
CA ALA A 259 27.69 -12.63 14.43
C ALA A 259 26.33 -12.64 13.74
N LEU A 260 25.38 -11.82 14.23
CA LEU A 260 24.05 -11.68 13.62
C LEU A 260 24.13 -11.00 12.24
N LEU A 261 25.00 -10.00 12.07
CA LEU A 261 25.26 -9.36 10.77
C LEU A 261 25.91 -10.34 9.79
N GLU A 262 26.88 -11.16 10.23
CA GLU A 262 27.53 -12.21 9.43
C GLU A 262 26.48 -13.20 8.88
N VAL A 263 25.61 -13.72 9.74
CA VAL A 263 24.54 -14.66 9.36
C VAL A 263 23.51 -14.03 8.41
N CYS A 264 23.26 -12.74 8.54
CA CYS A 264 22.39 -12.00 7.61
C CYS A 264 23.05 -11.69 6.27
N GLY A 265 24.35 -11.94 6.08
CA GLY A 265 25.10 -11.55 4.89
C GLY A 265 25.27 -10.03 4.75
N LEU A 266 25.28 -9.32 5.87
CA LEU A 266 25.38 -7.87 5.95
C LEU A 266 26.76 -7.38 6.40
N ASP A 267 27.69 -8.30 6.68
CA ASP A 267 29.06 -7.94 7.09
C ASP A 267 29.77 -7.13 6.02
N GLY A 268 30.39 -6.02 6.43
CA GLY A 268 31.07 -5.07 5.54
C GLY A 268 30.15 -4.23 4.66
N THR A 269 28.83 -4.29 4.83
CA THR A 269 27.88 -3.42 4.09
C THR A 269 27.49 -2.20 4.91
N LYS A 270 27.12 -1.08 4.22
CA LYS A 270 26.51 0.08 4.90
C LYS A 270 25.13 -0.33 5.44
N ILE A 271 24.98 -0.30 6.75
CA ILE A 271 23.73 -0.70 7.41
C ILE A 271 22.67 0.40 7.25
N LYS A 272 21.46 0.00 6.80
CA LYS A 272 20.26 0.84 6.74
C LYS A 272 19.29 0.42 7.85
N SER A 273 18.40 1.32 8.29
CA SER A 273 17.36 1.00 9.29
C SER A 273 16.48 -0.19 8.88
N SER A 274 16.25 -0.36 7.56
CA SER A 274 15.54 -1.54 7.02
C SER A 274 16.25 -2.87 7.33
N HIS A 275 17.58 -2.89 7.40
CA HIS A 275 18.32 -4.10 7.79
C HIS A 275 18.06 -4.46 9.26
N LEU A 276 17.96 -3.47 10.14
CA LEU A 276 17.60 -3.68 11.55
C LEU A 276 16.19 -4.26 11.67
N GLY A 277 15.20 -3.62 11.05
CA GLY A 277 13.79 -4.03 11.18
C GLY A 277 13.42 -5.29 10.40
N PHE A 278 14.04 -5.57 9.25
CA PHE A 278 13.62 -6.67 8.36
C PHE A 278 14.63 -7.82 8.23
N ALA A 279 15.87 -7.65 8.70
CA ALA A 279 16.86 -8.73 8.70
C ALA A 279 17.22 -9.18 10.14
N LEU A 280 17.70 -8.28 10.99
CA LEU A 280 18.16 -8.62 12.33
C LEU A 280 16.98 -8.90 13.28
N GLY A 281 16.07 -7.96 13.42
CA GLY A 281 14.92 -8.04 14.34
C GLY A 281 14.08 -9.31 14.18
N PRO A 282 13.72 -9.73 12.95
CA PRO A 282 12.95 -10.95 12.72
C PRO A 282 13.60 -12.22 13.29
N ARG A 283 14.94 -12.31 13.35
CA ARG A 283 15.66 -13.47 13.92
C ARG A 283 15.50 -13.54 15.43
N ILE A 284 15.58 -12.40 16.09
CA ILE A 284 15.37 -12.31 17.55
C ILE A 284 13.89 -12.58 17.86
N ASN A 285 12.98 -11.92 17.16
CA ASN A 285 11.53 -12.12 17.35
C ASN A 285 11.08 -13.56 17.06
N ALA A 286 11.71 -14.24 16.10
CA ALA A 286 11.39 -15.65 15.81
C ALA A 286 11.73 -16.56 16.98
N SER A 287 12.87 -16.33 17.65
CA SER A 287 13.24 -17.11 18.84
C SER A 287 12.22 -16.93 19.97
N GLY A 288 11.75 -15.69 20.21
CA GLY A 288 10.70 -15.41 21.19
C GLY A 288 9.34 -16.06 20.85
N ARG A 289 8.94 -16.03 19.59
CA ARG A 289 7.68 -16.66 19.14
C ARG A 289 7.67 -18.19 19.23
N LEU A 290 8.83 -18.80 19.23
CA LEU A 290 9.01 -20.25 19.33
C LEU A 290 9.48 -20.72 20.73
N GLY A 291 9.46 -19.82 21.74
CA GLY A 291 9.78 -20.16 23.13
C GLY A 291 11.27 -20.17 23.48
N PHE A 292 12.12 -19.50 22.71
CA PHE A 292 13.59 -19.48 22.87
C PHE A 292 14.15 -18.07 23.09
N SER A 293 13.43 -17.17 23.74
CA SER A 293 13.80 -15.75 23.92
C SER A 293 15.16 -15.55 24.60
N ARG A 294 15.57 -16.46 25.47
CA ARG A 294 16.88 -16.43 26.17
C ARG A 294 18.07 -16.40 25.22
N LEU A 295 17.94 -17.01 24.02
CA LEU A 295 19.02 -17.01 23.02
C LEU A 295 19.50 -15.62 22.65
N GLY A 296 18.58 -14.63 22.62
CA GLY A 296 18.92 -13.25 22.29
C GLY A 296 19.75 -12.56 23.36
N VAL A 297 19.44 -12.80 24.66
CA VAL A 297 20.23 -12.27 25.77
C VAL A 297 21.60 -12.94 25.79
N GLU A 298 21.67 -14.27 25.65
CA GLU A 298 22.90 -15.01 25.58
C GLU A 298 23.79 -14.54 24.44
N LEU A 299 23.21 -14.29 23.26
CA LEU A 299 23.89 -13.76 22.07
C LEU A 299 24.55 -12.40 22.35
N PHE A 300 23.81 -11.47 22.93
CA PHE A 300 24.34 -10.11 23.14
C PHE A 300 25.28 -9.98 24.34
N THR A 301 25.29 -10.96 25.26
CA THR A 301 26.07 -10.91 26.50
C THR A 301 27.28 -11.85 26.54
N THR A 302 27.47 -12.74 25.55
CA THR A 302 28.61 -13.63 25.48
C THR A 302 29.92 -12.89 25.19
N ASP A 303 31.01 -13.39 25.76
CA ASP A 303 32.41 -12.96 25.47
C ASP A 303 33.09 -13.87 24.46
N SER A 304 32.41 -14.93 24.00
CA SER A 304 32.98 -15.92 23.11
C SER A 304 32.53 -15.71 21.65
N PRO A 305 33.43 -15.36 20.73
CA PRO A 305 33.08 -15.25 19.32
C PRO A 305 32.54 -16.55 18.71
N GLN A 306 32.96 -17.69 19.24
CA GLN A 306 32.46 -19.02 18.77
C GLN A 306 31.02 -19.23 19.22
N GLU A 307 30.72 -18.96 20.48
CA GLU A 307 29.40 -19.06 21.06
C GLU A 307 28.42 -18.06 20.35
N ALA A 308 28.85 -16.82 20.13
CA ALA A 308 28.06 -15.83 19.38
C ALA A 308 27.64 -16.35 18.00
N ARG A 309 28.56 -16.97 17.25
CA ARG A 309 28.22 -17.57 15.94
C ARG A 309 27.22 -18.72 16.06
N ILE A 310 27.41 -19.62 17.04
CA ILE A 310 26.46 -20.72 17.25
C ILE A 310 25.06 -20.15 17.55
N LEU A 311 24.95 -19.22 18.48
CA LEU A 311 23.68 -18.61 18.86
C LEU A 311 23.01 -17.87 17.69
N ALA A 312 23.79 -17.12 16.90
CA ALA A 312 23.29 -16.42 15.71
C ALA A 312 22.75 -17.41 14.66
N HIS A 313 23.44 -18.54 14.42
CA HIS A 313 22.93 -19.58 13.52
C HIS A 313 21.66 -20.24 14.05
N MET A 314 21.59 -20.54 15.35
CA MET A 314 20.37 -21.09 15.96
C MET A 314 19.15 -20.13 15.76
N MET A 315 19.37 -18.83 15.90
CA MET A 315 18.32 -17.82 15.67
C MET A 315 17.91 -17.74 14.21
N ASP A 316 18.85 -17.87 13.27
CA ASP A 316 18.55 -17.92 11.83
C ASP A 316 17.75 -19.15 11.46
N ASP A 317 18.09 -20.32 12.01
CA ASP A 317 17.30 -21.54 11.85
C ASP A 317 15.86 -21.37 12.36
N LYS A 318 15.69 -20.73 13.54
CA LYS A 318 14.36 -20.44 14.09
C LYS A 318 13.58 -19.47 13.20
N ASN A 319 14.26 -18.48 12.65
CA ASN A 319 13.63 -17.54 11.70
C ASN A 319 13.23 -18.25 10.40
N THR A 320 14.03 -19.15 9.88
CA THR A 320 13.70 -19.97 8.71
C THR A 320 12.47 -20.84 8.99
N GLN A 321 12.43 -21.55 10.12
CA GLN A 321 11.25 -22.32 10.53
C GLN A 321 10.00 -21.46 10.63
N ARG A 322 10.12 -20.25 11.22
CA ARG A 322 9.01 -19.30 11.30
C ARG A 322 8.52 -18.88 9.90
N GLN A 323 9.45 -18.60 8.95
CA GLN A 323 9.12 -18.21 7.59
C GLN A 323 8.42 -19.33 6.82
N GLU A 324 8.82 -20.58 7.00
CA GLU A 324 8.17 -21.75 6.39
C GLU A 324 6.71 -21.90 6.88
N VAL A 325 6.50 -21.81 8.19
CA VAL A 325 5.16 -21.88 8.79
C VAL A 325 4.31 -20.69 8.33
N GLU A 326 4.88 -19.49 8.32
CA GLU A 326 4.23 -18.28 7.85
C GLU A 326 3.79 -18.40 6.39
N ALA A 327 4.68 -18.87 5.50
CA ALA A 327 4.38 -19.05 4.09
C ALA A 327 3.26 -20.07 3.87
N LYS A 328 3.26 -21.17 4.63
CA LYS A 328 2.20 -22.16 4.59
C LYS A 328 0.85 -21.58 4.99
N ILE A 329 0.79 -20.90 6.15
CA ILE A 329 -0.46 -20.28 6.62
C ILE A 329 -0.95 -19.22 5.61
N HIS A 330 -0.03 -18.40 5.07
CA HIS A 330 -0.38 -17.39 4.08
C HIS A 330 -0.99 -18.00 2.82
N MET A 331 -0.43 -19.08 2.28
CA MET A 331 -1.00 -19.80 1.12
C MET A 331 -2.40 -20.35 1.41
N GLU A 332 -2.60 -20.94 2.61
CA GLU A 332 -3.92 -21.47 3.01
C GLU A 332 -4.96 -20.34 3.15
N VAL A 333 -4.59 -19.19 3.72
CA VAL A 333 -5.46 -18.00 3.84
C VAL A 333 -5.84 -17.47 2.45
N GLU A 334 -4.87 -17.36 1.54
CA GLU A 334 -5.12 -16.93 0.15
C GLU A 334 -6.06 -17.88 -0.58
N ASP A 335 -5.86 -19.19 -0.41
CA ASP A 335 -6.72 -20.21 -1.00
C ASP A 335 -8.16 -20.09 -0.48
N ILE A 336 -8.36 -19.88 0.82
CA ILE A 336 -9.68 -19.67 1.43
C ILE A 336 -10.35 -18.41 0.86
N ILE A 337 -9.62 -17.28 0.84
CA ILE A 337 -10.16 -16.00 0.35
C ILE A 337 -10.51 -16.09 -1.15
N SER A 338 -9.69 -16.79 -1.95
CA SER A 338 -9.92 -16.92 -3.39
C SER A 338 -11.12 -17.78 -3.73
N LYS A 339 -11.38 -18.83 -2.95
CA LYS A 339 -12.47 -19.80 -3.17
C LYS A 339 -13.83 -19.29 -2.73
N ASP A 340 -13.90 -18.49 -1.69
CA ASP A 340 -15.16 -17.95 -1.16
C ASP A 340 -15.38 -16.51 -1.63
N LYS A 341 -16.25 -16.35 -2.62
CA LYS A 341 -16.58 -15.03 -3.20
C LYS A 341 -17.15 -14.03 -2.18
N SER A 342 -17.70 -14.50 -1.07
CA SER A 342 -18.27 -13.62 -0.03
C SER A 342 -17.23 -12.68 0.59
N PHE A 343 -15.92 -13.04 0.56
CA PHE A 343 -14.84 -12.17 1.02
C PHE A 343 -14.63 -10.93 0.13
N ARG A 344 -15.13 -10.92 -1.10
CA ARG A 344 -15.01 -9.73 -1.98
C ARG A 344 -15.77 -8.54 -1.41
N ASP A 345 -16.96 -8.78 -0.87
CA ASP A 345 -17.86 -7.76 -0.34
C ASP A 345 -17.54 -7.39 1.10
N ASP A 346 -16.82 -8.25 1.83
CA ASP A 346 -16.38 -7.99 3.19
C ASP A 346 -15.37 -6.84 3.25
N LYS A 347 -15.61 -5.87 4.12
CA LYS A 347 -14.65 -4.79 4.43
C LYS A 347 -13.62 -5.23 5.47
N VAL A 348 -13.95 -6.21 6.32
CA VAL A 348 -13.05 -6.86 7.28
C VAL A 348 -12.94 -8.33 6.92
N LEU A 349 -11.74 -8.81 6.63
CA LEU A 349 -11.47 -10.20 6.32
C LEU A 349 -11.39 -11.01 7.62
N VAL A 350 -12.30 -11.94 7.85
CA VAL A 350 -12.28 -12.85 9.00
C VAL A 350 -12.09 -14.27 8.50
N VAL A 351 -10.90 -14.82 8.71
CA VAL A 351 -10.51 -16.13 8.18
C VAL A 351 -10.04 -17.03 9.32
N SER A 352 -10.48 -18.28 9.35
CA SER A 352 -10.05 -19.26 10.33
C SER A 352 -9.47 -20.51 9.67
N GLY A 353 -8.56 -21.17 10.39
CA GLY A 353 -7.99 -22.42 9.95
C GLY A 353 -7.48 -23.29 11.10
N LYS A 354 -7.41 -24.60 10.85
CA LYS A 354 -6.97 -25.58 11.83
C LYS A 354 -5.45 -25.81 11.74
N GLY A 355 -4.83 -25.97 12.92
CA GLY A 355 -3.41 -26.29 12.99
C GLY A 355 -2.47 -25.14 12.62
N TRP A 356 -2.97 -23.93 12.54
CA TRP A 356 -2.14 -22.73 12.40
C TRP A 356 -1.41 -22.44 13.73
N HIS A 357 -0.26 -21.81 13.64
CA HIS A 357 0.51 -21.46 14.82
C HIS A 357 0.07 -20.09 15.35
N HIS A 358 -0.55 -20.02 16.54
CA HIS A 358 -1.10 -18.77 17.08
C HIS A 358 -0.05 -17.65 17.26
N GLY A 359 1.22 -17.97 17.51
CA GLY A 359 2.32 -16.99 17.56
C GLY A 359 2.71 -16.40 16.20
N ILE A 360 2.24 -16.97 15.08
CA ILE A 360 2.60 -16.56 13.70
C ILE A 360 1.45 -15.92 12.93
N ILE A 361 0.18 -16.27 13.24
CA ILE A 361 -0.99 -15.72 12.52
C ILE A 361 -1.03 -14.19 12.49
N GLY A 362 -0.50 -13.51 13.52
CA GLY A 362 -0.43 -12.05 13.54
C GLY A 362 0.46 -11.46 12.45
N ILE A 363 1.52 -12.16 12.03
CA ILE A 363 2.38 -11.74 10.91
C ILE A 363 1.63 -11.92 9.59
N VAL A 364 0.95 -13.06 9.43
CA VAL A 364 0.15 -13.34 8.24
C VAL A 364 -1.00 -12.35 8.13
N ALA A 365 -1.68 -12.02 9.25
CA ALA A 365 -2.73 -11.00 9.26
C ALA A 365 -2.22 -9.64 8.76
N SER A 366 -1.01 -9.21 9.17
CA SER A 366 -0.39 -8.00 8.63
C SER A 366 -0.19 -8.05 7.12
N LYS A 367 0.37 -9.17 6.59
CA LYS A 367 0.58 -9.35 5.14
C LYS A 367 -0.73 -9.34 4.34
N VAL A 368 -1.77 -9.98 4.87
CA VAL A 368 -3.10 -9.97 4.26
C VAL A 368 -3.69 -8.57 4.27
N THR A 369 -3.58 -7.85 5.40
CA THR A 369 -4.02 -6.45 5.52
C THR A 369 -3.29 -5.55 4.51
N GLU A 370 -1.98 -5.68 4.37
CA GLU A 370 -1.19 -4.92 3.39
C GLU A 370 -1.60 -5.24 1.95
N LYS A 371 -1.78 -6.53 1.63
CA LYS A 371 -2.11 -6.97 0.27
C LYS A 371 -3.49 -6.50 -0.18
N TYR A 372 -4.50 -6.67 0.67
CA TYR A 372 -5.90 -6.35 0.34
C TYR A 372 -6.29 -4.92 0.73
N TYR A 373 -5.46 -4.26 1.53
CA TYR A 373 -5.76 -2.99 2.19
C TYR A 373 -7.13 -3.00 2.88
N LYS A 374 -7.37 -4.08 3.64
CA LYS A 374 -8.56 -4.30 4.46
C LYS A 374 -8.14 -4.75 5.86
N PRO A 375 -8.86 -4.37 6.92
CA PRO A 375 -8.67 -4.98 8.23
C PRO A 375 -8.81 -6.50 8.12
N CYS A 376 -7.97 -7.24 8.86
CA CYS A 376 -7.94 -8.69 8.80
C CYS A 376 -7.87 -9.31 10.20
N ILE A 377 -8.68 -10.32 10.43
CA ILE A 377 -8.69 -11.18 11.61
C ILE A 377 -8.39 -12.61 11.17
N LEU A 378 -7.30 -13.17 11.65
CA LEU A 378 -6.98 -14.57 11.46
C LEU A 378 -7.17 -15.32 12.77
N LEU A 379 -7.82 -16.49 12.71
CA LEU A 379 -8.18 -17.32 13.87
C LEU A 379 -7.60 -18.73 13.71
N CYS A 380 -6.81 -19.16 14.69
CA CYS A 380 -6.33 -20.54 14.80
C CYS A 380 -7.34 -21.36 15.58
N GLU A 381 -7.91 -22.41 14.98
CA GLU A 381 -8.89 -23.30 15.61
C GLU A 381 -8.19 -24.44 16.34
N GLU A 382 -8.45 -24.57 17.64
CA GLU A 382 -7.94 -25.62 18.52
C GLU A 382 -9.12 -26.24 19.31
N GLY A 383 -9.58 -27.42 18.86
CA GLY A 383 -10.79 -28.04 19.42
C GLY A 383 -12.01 -27.16 19.22
N ASN A 384 -12.65 -26.76 20.32
CA ASN A 384 -13.83 -25.89 20.30
C ASN A 384 -13.50 -24.40 20.45
N MET A 385 -12.23 -24.08 20.66
CA MET A 385 -11.76 -22.72 20.85
C MET A 385 -10.97 -22.24 19.64
N ALA A 386 -10.95 -20.93 19.43
CA ALA A 386 -10.13 -20.28 18.46
C ALA A 386 -9.37 -19.11 19.09
N VAL A 387 -8.07 -19.00 18.78
CA VAL A 387 -7.23 -17.88 19.19
C VAL A 387 -6.92 -17.05 17.94
N GLY A 388 -7.18 -15.75 18.01
CA GLY A 388 -7.11 -14.86 16.87
C GLY A 388 -6.14 -13.71 17.05
N SER A 389 -5.67 -13.19 15.90
CA SER A 389 -4.93 -11.94 15.80
C SER A 389 -5.55 -11.07 14.73
N ALA A 390 -5.82 -9.81 15.08
CA ALA A 390 -6.39 -8.80 14.21
C ALA A 390 -5.33 -7.76 13.82
N ARG A 391 -5.43 -7.26 12.59
CA ARG A 391 -4.67 -6.12 12.09
C ARG A 391 -5.60 -5.19 11.34
N SER A 392 -5.33 -3.88 11.42
CA SER A 392 -6.19 -2.88 10.84
C SER A 392 -5.47 -1.99 9.82
N ILE A 393 -6.24 -1.21 9.10
CA ILE A 393 -5.80 -0.14 8.21
C ILE A 393 -6.00 1.21 8.90
N LYS A 394 -5.37 2.24 8.36
CA LYS A 394 -5.61 3.61 8.83
C LYS A 394 -7.09 3.98 8.61
N GLY A 395 -7.73 4.50 9.63
CA GLY A 395 -9.14 4.93 9.57
C GLY A 395 -10.14 3.93 10.15
N PHE A 396 -9.69 2.72 10.57
CA PHE A 396 -10.57 1.76 11.25
C PHE A 396 -9.96 1.33 12.59
N ASP A 397 -10.67 1.61 13.68
CA ASP A 397 -10.26 1.18 15.02
C ASP A 397 -10.75 -0.25 15.29
N ILE A 398 -9.84 -1.22 15.07
CA ILE A 398 -10.16 -2.64 15.23
C ILE A 398 -10.49 -3.01 16.69
N PHE A 399 -9.89 -2.30 17.67
CA PHE A 399 -10.14 -2.57 19.07
C PHE A 399 -11.56 -2.14 19.47
N SER A 400 -11.99 -0.92 19.08
CA SER A 400 -13.35 -0.43 19.30
C SER A 400 -14.40 -1.30 18.60
N ALA A 401 -14.12 -1.74 17.37
CA ALA A 401 -15.00 -2.66 16.64
C ALA A 401 -15.12 -4.03 17.35
N LEU A 402 -14.00 -4.57 17.88
CA LEU A 402 -14.03 -5.80 18.67
C LEU A 402 -14.75 -5.61 20.02
N PHE A 403 -14.62 -4.44 20.65
CA PHE A 403 -15.35 -4.15 21.86
C PHE A 403 -16.88 -4.23 21.65
N GLU A 404 -17.38 -3.78 20.51
CA GLU A 404 -18.79 -3.96 20.13
C GLU A 404 -19.17 -5.42 19.83
N CYS A 405 -18.17 -6.27 19.55
CA CYS A 405 -18.35 -7.70 19.31
C CYS A 405 -18.04 -8.57 20.54
N ARG A 406 -17.80 -7.99 21.72
CA ARG A 406 -17.30 -8.68 22.92
C ARG A 406 -18.13 -9.89 23.36
N ASP A 407 -19.46 -9.89 23.10
CA ASP A 407 -20.36 -10.99 23.48
C ASP A 407 -20.05 -12.29 22.71
N TYR A 408 -19.28 -12.24 21.65
CA TYR A 408 -18.84 -13.40 20.88
C TYR A 408 -17.46 -13.93 21.32
N MET A 409 -16.75 -13.20 22.19
CA MET A 409 -15.38 -13.52 22.61
C MET A 409 -15.30 -13.84 24.09
N THR A 410 -14.39 -14.75 24.44
CA THR A 410 -14.09 -15.08 25.83
C THR A 410 -13.02 -14.16 26.41
N LYS A 411 -12.09 -13.69 25.57
CA LYS A 411 -11.02 -12.76 25.91
C LYS A 411 -10.65 -11.93 24.68
N PHE A 412 -10.38 -10.67 24.85
CA PHE A 412 -9.80 -9.82 23.82
C PHE A 412 -8.99 -8.69 24.45
N GLY A 413 -8.07 -8.12 23.67
CA GLY A 413 -7.25 -6.98 24.10
C GLY A 413 -6.39 -6.48 22.93
N GLY A 414 -5.95 -5.23 23.00
CA GLY A 414 -5.12 -4.66 21.95
C GLY A 414 -5.27 -3.15 21.87
N HIS A 415 -4.98 -2.62 20.69
CA HIS A 415 -4.99 -1.19 20.37
C HIS A 415 -5.65 -0.98 18.99
N GLN A 416 -5.83 0.28 18.61
CA GLN A 416 -6.49 0.70 17.38
C GLN A 416 -6.06 -0.07 16.11
N GLN A 417 -4.77 -0.44 15.96
CA GLN A 417 -4.24 -1.08 14.75
C GLN A 417 -4.03 -2.59 14.87
N ALA A 418 -4.06 -3.14 16.09
CA ALA A 418 -3.81 -4.55 16.32
C ALA A 418 -4.49 -5.05 17.59
N ALA A 419 -5.09 -6.24 17.54
CA ALA A 419 -5.71 -6.87 18.71
C ALA A 419 -5.52 -8.39 18.69
N GLY A 420 -5.55 -8.97 19.89
CA GLY A 420 -5.63 -10.42 20.12
C GLY A 420 -6.99 -10.80 20.67
N MET A 421 -7.45 -12.02 20.42
CA MET A 421 -8.74 -12.49 20.92
C MET A 421 -8.79 -14.00 21.09
N SER A 422 -9.73 -14.46 21.92
CA SER A 422 -10.09 -15.88 22.04
C SER A 422 -11.60 -16.02 22.03
N MET A 423 -12.11 -17.06 21.37
CA MET A 423 -13.54 -17.29 21.22
C MET A 423 -13.88 -18.75 20.93
N GLU A 424 -15.15 -19.11 21.01
CA GLU A 424 -15.64 -20.42 20.56
C GLU A 424 -15.74 -20.45 19.04
N VAL A 425 -15.37 -21.59 18.42
CA VAL A 425 -15.32 -21.77 16.96
C VAL A 425 -16.68 -21.52 16.29
N ASP A 426 -17.77 -21.94 16.92
CA ASP A 426 -19.15 -21.76 16.41
C ASP A 426 -19.59 -20.30 16.33
N LYS A 427 -18.91 -19.38 17.02
CA LYS A 427 -19.20 -17.94 17.02
C LYS A 427 -18.47 -17.15 15.93
N ILE A 428 -17.50 -17.77 15.22
CA ILE A 428 -16.69 -17.08 14.20
C ILE A 428 -17.57 -16.45 13.11
N GLY A 429 -18.59 -17.18 12.65
CA GLY A 429 -19.51 -16.66 11.63
C GLY A 429 -20.33 -15.45 12.12
N LEU A 430 -20.68 -15.42 13.42
CA LEU A 430 -21.38 -14.28 14.03
C LEU A 430 -20.47 -13.07 14.16
N LEU A 431 -19.23 -13.27 14.58
CA LEU A 431 -18.19 -12.22 14.60
C LEU A 431 -18.00 -11.62 13.22
N ARG A 432 -17.78 -12.45 12.18
CA ARG A 432 -17.59 -12.00 10.79
C ARG A 432 -18.75 -11.11 10.32
N LYS A 433 -19.98 -11.56 10.59
CA LYS A 433 -21.18 -10.79 10.20
C LYS A 433 -21.26 -9.46 10.94
N LYS A 434 -21.08 -9.46 12.28
CA LYS A 434 -21.23 -8.26 13.11
C LYS A 434 -20.14 -7.24 12.80
N ILE A 435 -18.87 -7.65 12.70
CA ILE A 435 -17.77 -6.71 12.46
C ILE A 435 -17.85 -6.10 11.06
N ASN A 436 -18.35 -6.85 10.07
CA ASN A 436 -18.58 -6.29 8.73
C ASN A 436 -19.77 -5.32 8.70
N GLN A 437 -20.79 -5.51 9.56
CA GLN A 437 -21.85 -4.50 9.75
C GLN A 437 -21.30 -3.19 10.31
N ILE A 438 -20.41 -3.25 11.31
CA ILE A 438 -19.72 -2.08 11.86
C ILE A 438 -18.86 -1.41 10.79
N ALA A 439 -18.02 -2.18 10.12
CA ALA A 439 -17.15 -1.65 9.06
C ALA A 439 -17.92 -1.06 7.87
N ASN A 440 -19.11 -1.57 7.55
CA ASN A 440 -19.97 -0.99 6.52
C ASN A 440 -20.50 0.39 6.88
N TYR A 441 -20.66 0.64 8.18
CA TYR A 441 -21.09 1.94 8.70
C TYR A 441 -19.92 2.93 8.82
N GLU A 442 -18.74 2.47 9.25
CA GLU A 442 -17.59 3.34 9.55
C GLU A 442 -16.67 3.63 8.37
N LEU A 443 -16.52 2.66 7.43
CA LEU A 443 -15.60 2.79 6.31
C LEU A 443 -16.33 3.14 5.03
N GLU A 444 -15.81 4.10 4.31
CA GLU A 444 -16.16 4.37 2.91
C GLU A 444 -15.27 3.54 1.95
N LYS A 445 -15.61 3.52 0.66
CA LYS A 445 -14.78 2.82 -0.35
C LYS A 445 -13.40 3.43 -0.49
N GLU A 446 -13.31 4.73 -0.29
CA GLU A 446 -12.10 5.54 -0.35
C GLU A 446 -11.11 5.19 0.76
N ASP A 447 -11.59 4.76 1.93
CA ASP A 447 -10.77 4.34 3.08
C ASP A 447 -10.08 3.00 2.83
N LEU A 448 -10.62 2.19 1.92
CA LEU A 448 -10.04 0.91 1.49
C LEU A 448 -9.04 1.08 0.34
N ILE A 449 -8.61 2.29 0.05
CA ILE A 449 -7.61 2.62 -0.96
C ILE A 449 -6.33 3.10 -0.29
N GLU A 450 -5.23 2.37 -0.49
CA GLU A 450 -3.92 2.78 0.04
C GLU A 450 -3.55 4.17 -0.47
N THR A 451 -3.20 5.07 0.46
CA THR A 451 -2.74 6.42 0.14
C THR A 451 -1.23 6.50 0.25
N ILE A 452 -0.56 6.87 -0.85
CA ILE A 452 0.87 7.16 -0.87
C ILE A 452 1.08 8.66 -0.63
N ARG A 453 1.85 9.00 0.40
CA ARG A 453 2.32 10.36 0.63
C ARG A 453 3.49 10.63 -0.30
N VAL A 454 3.36 11.62 -1.17
CA VAL A 454 4.41 12.09 -2.08
C VAL A 454 4.92 13.43 -1.59
N GLU A 455 6.24 13.56 -1.43
CA GLU A 455 6.84 14.81 -0.90
C GLU A 455 6.55 15.98 -1.83
N TYR A 456 6.80 15.83 -3.13
CA TYR A 456 6.41 16.79 -4.18
C TYR A 456 6.76 16.25 -5.58
N GLU A 457 6.34 16.99 -6.61
CA GLU A 457 6.73 16.75 -7.99
C GLU A 457 8.15 17.28 -8.22
N ILE A 458 9.11 16.38 -8.49
CA ILE A 458 10.52 16.72 -8.70
C ILE A 458 10.80 16.98 -10.19
N SER A 459 11.73 17.89 -10.48
CA SER A 459 12.20 18.10 -11.84
C SER A 459 13.25 17.04 -12.24
N GLU A 460 13.33 16.72 -13.53
CA GLU A 460 14.35 15.81 -14.05
C GLU A 460 15.79 16.34 -13.85
N SER A 461 15.96 17.67 -13.81
CA SER A 461 17.26 18.30 -13.57
C SER A 461 17.80 18.10 -12.16
N SER A 462 16.90 17.90 -11.18
CA SER A 462 17.26 17.65 -9.78
C SER A 462 17.50 16.17 -9.46
N LEU A 463 17.29 15.26 -10.44
CA LEU A 463 17.46 13.82 -10.23
C LEU A 463 18.90 13.39 -10.60
N ASP A 464 19.84 13.51 -9.70
CA ASP A 464 21.25 13.15 -9.89
C ASP A 464 21.81 12.37 -8.68
N LEU A 465 23.10 12.08 -8.71
CA LEU A 465 23.77 11.38 -7.61
C LEU A 465 23.99 12.31 -6.41
N ASP A 466 24.07 13.62 -6.62
CA ASP A 466 24.23 14.58 -5.53
C ASP A 466 22.97 14.60 -4.65
N LEU A 467 21.78 14.50 -5.26
CA LEU A 467 20.53 14.34 -4.49
C LEU A 467 20.55 13.06 -3.65
N VAL A 468 21.10 11.95 -4.17
CA VAL A 468 21.19 10.69 -3.38
C VAL A 468 22.07 10.90 -2.15
N GLU A 469 23.22 11.56 -2.30
CA GLU A 469 24.12 11.86 -1.19
C GLU A 469 23.46 12.79 -0.16
N GLU A 470 22.76 13.81 -0.61
CA GLU A 470 22.04 14.71 0.28
C GLU A 470 20.88 14.03 1.04
N LEU A 471 20.19 13.08 0.40
CA LEU A 471 19.13 12.30 1.07
C LEU A 471 19.68 11.50 2.28
N HIS A 472 20.97 11.18 2.31
CA HIS A 472 21.62 10.56 3.47
C HIS A 472 21.63 11.45 4.72
N LEU A 473 21.51 12.79 4.57
CA LEU A 473 21.34 13.71 5.70
C LEU A 473 20.03 13.43 6.45
N LEU A 474 19.02 12.91 5.76
CA LEU A 474 17.72 12.59 6.33
C LEU A 474 17.67 11.20 6.99
N GLU A 475 18.68 10.33 6.74
CA GLU A 475 18.78 9.01 7.38
C GLU A 475 19.10 9.14 8.89
N PRO A 476 18.64 8.19 9.71
CA PRO A 476 17.87 6.98 9.42
C PRO A 476 16.40 7.23 9.15
N PHE A 477 15.83 6.46 8.21
CA PHE A 477 14.41 6.48 7.92
C PHE A 477 13.65 5.47 8.82
N GLY A 478 12.38 5.76 9.08
CA GLY A 478 11.49 4.94 9.90
C GLY A 478 10.18 5.67 10.22
N ILE A 479 9.54 5.31 11.33
CA ILE A 479 8.28 5.93 11.76
C ILE A 479 8.51 7.43 12.04
N LYS A 480 7.58 8.27 11.60
CA LYS A 480 7.62 9.74 11.61
C LYS A 480 8.73 10.37 10.75
N ASN A 481 9.69 9.58 10.25
CA ASN A 481 10.69 9.97 9.27
C ASN A 481 10.74 8.98 8.09
N PRO A 482 9.68 8.87 7.29
CA PRO A 482 9.62 7.91 6.19
C PRO A 482 10.62 8.27 5.09
N THR A 483 11.05 7.26 4.30
CA THR A 483 11.80 7.49 3.07
C THR A 483 10.98 8.37 2.12
N PRO A 484 11.57 9.44 1.55
CA PRO A 484 10.85 10.35 0.67
C PRO A 484 10.40 9.67 -0.63
N TYR A 485 9.15 9.90 -1.02
CA TYR A 485 8.65 9.58 -2.34
C TYR A 485 8.51 10.85 -3.15
N PHE A 486 9.01 10.78 -4.40
CA PHE A 486 8.91 11.85 -5.37
C PHE A 486 7.98 11.44 -6.50
N MET A 487 7.48 12.41 -7.22
CA MET A 487 6.67 12.19 -8.42
C MET A 487 7.34 12.83 -9.64
N LEU A 488 7.34 12.11 -10.74
CA LEU A 488 7.74 12.63 -12.06
C LEU A 488 6.58 12.38 -13.02
N ARG A 489 6.15 13.43 -13.74
CA ARG A 489 5.01 13.35 -14.66
C ARG A 489 5.43 13.30 -16.12
N ASN A 490 4.53 12.73 -16.92
CA ASN A 490 4.64 12.74 -18.39
C ASN A 490 5.96 12.14 -18.90
N CYS A 491 6.40 11.04 -18.28
CA CYS A 491 7.58 10.31 -18.73
C CYS A 491 7.20 9.35 -19.87
N LEU A 492 7.92 9.38 -20.98
CA LEU A 492 7.73 8.42 -22.06
C LEU A 492 8.32 7.06 -21.66
N LEU A 493 7.51 6.02 -21.63
CA LEU A 493 7.94 4.65 -21.35
C LEU A 493 8.64 4.07 -22.60
N LYS A 494 9.97 4.01 -22.59
CA LYS A 494 10.79 3.50 -23.71
C LYS A 494 10.94 1.99 -23.71
N ARG A 495 11.05 1.40 -22.52
CA ARG A 495 11.16 -0.06 -22.36
C ARG A 495 10.48 -0.51 -21.08
N VAL A 496 9.86 -1.68 -21.12
CA VAL A 496 9.30 -2.34 -19.97
C VAL A 496 9.54 -3.85 -20.02
N MET A 497 10.16 -4.40 -18.98
CA MET A 497 10.51 -5.82 -18.92
C MET A 497 10.42 -6.35 -17.50
N THR A 498 10.26 -7.65 -17.35
CA THR A 498 10.37 -8.34 -16.07
C THR A 498 11.77 -8.88 -15.86
N ILE A 499 12.28 -8.77 -14.64
CA ILE A 499 13.61 -9.24 -14.24
C ILE A 499 13.54 -10.09 -12.96
N GLY A 500 14.65 -10.73 -12.60
CA GLY A 500 14.75 -11.66 -11.49
C GLY A 500 14.68 -13.13 -11.96
N ARG A 501 15.08 -14.09 -11.10
CA ARG A 501 15.04 -15.52 -11.43
C ARG A 501 13.63 -16.02 -11.72
N ASP A 502 12.65 -15.50 -10.99
CA ASP A 502 11.22 -15.79 -11.05
C ASP A 502 10.44 -14.76 -11.86
N LYS A 503 11.14 -13.79 -12.49
CA LYS A 503 10.55 -12.67 -13.23
C LYS A 503 9.53 -11.86 -12.41
N SER A 504 9.68 -11.80 -11.09
CA SER A 504 8.75 -11.12 -10.18
C SER A 504 8.91 -9.60 -10.13
N HIS A 505 10.01 -9.05 -10.67
CA HIS A 505 10.33 -7.63 -10.60
C HIS A 505 10.13 -6.95 -11.95
N LEU A 506 9.77 -5.66 -11.93
CA LEU A 506 9.63 -4.81 -13.11
C LEU A 506 10.89 -3.98 -13.30
N LYS A 507 11.42 -3.92 -14.53
CA LYS A 507 12.45 -2.95 -14.94
C LYS A 507 11.94 -2.14 -16.10
N MET A 508 12.13 -0.84 -16.03
CA MET A 508 11.70 0.09 -17.08
C MET A 508 12.81 1.08 -17.40
N VAL A 509 12.75 1.63 -18.61
CA VAL A 509 13.48 2.84 -19.00
C VAL A 509 12.43 3.87 -19.38
N VAL A 510 12.46 5.00 -18.71
CA VAL A 510 11.60 6.14 -19.02
C VAL A 510 12.43 7.33 -19.48
N ASP A 511 11.87 8.13 -20.37
CA ASP A 511 12.48 9.32 -20.92
C ASP A 511 11.66 10.56 -20.58
N LYS A 512 12.33 11.55 -20.01
CA LYS A 512 11.83 12.91 -19.86
C LYS A 512 13.02 13.84 -19.88
N ASP A 513 13.32 14.40 -21.06
CA ASP A 513 14.55 15.13 -21.39
C ASP A 513 15.85 14.32 -21.24
N ARG A 514 15.86 13.28 -20.44
CA ARG A 514 16.87 12.22 -20.34
C ARG A 514 16.30 10.89 -19.86
N GLU A 515 17.04 9.80 -20.10
CA GLU A 515 16.64 8.44 -19.72
C GLU A 515 16.92 8.16 -18.22
N PHE A 516 15.94 7.51 -17.57
CA PHE A 516 16.07 7.00 -16.22
C PHE A 516 15.76 5.50 -16.16
N GLU A 517 16.59 4.76 -15.42
CA GLU A 517 16.27 3.38 -15.06
C GLU A 517 15.34 3.36 -13.85
N VAL A 518 14.24 2.60 -13.97
CA VAL A 518 13.22 2.44 -12.93
C VAL A 518 13.09 0.96 -12.60
N ILE A 519 13.16 0.61 -11.32
CA ILE A 519 12.98 -0.76 -10.82
C ILE A 519 11.77 -0.84 -9.88
N GLY A 520 10.85 -1.76 -10.14
CA GLY A 520 9.72 -2.08 -9.28
C GLY A 520 9.86 -3.50 -8.70
N PHE A 521 10.30 -3.62 -7.45
CA PHE A 521 10.45 -4.92 -6.80
C PHE A 521 9.07 -5.56 -6.52
N GLY A 522 8.88 -6.81 -6.94
CA GLY A 522 7.60 -7.52 -6.81
C GLY A 522 6.46 -6.97 -7.70
N MET A 523 6.76 -6.07 -8.65
CA MET A 523 5.76 -5.33 -9.42
C MET A 523 5.64 -5.83 -10.87
N ALA A 524 6.09 -7.04 -11.17
CA ALA A 524 5.99 -7.62 -12.51
C ALA A 524 4.54 -7.64 -13.06
N TYR A 525 3.55 -7.77 -12.17
CA TYR A 525 2.12 -7.73 -12.52
C TYR A 525 1.70 -6.43 -13.22
N MET A 526 2.44 -5.32 -13.00
CA MET A 526 2.12 -4.06 -13.67
C MET A 526 2.49 -4.05 -15.15
N LYS A 527 3.41 -4.93 -15.59
CA LYS A 527 3.86 -4.95 -16.99
C LYS A 527 2.70 -5.08 -17.97
N SER A 528 1.71 -5.90 -17.66
CA SER A 528 0.54 -6.12 -18.51
C SER A 528 -0.34 -4.88 -18.70
N GLY A 529 -0.26 -3.92 -17.77
CA GLY A 529 -1.02 -2.66 -17.84
C GLY A 529 -0.33 -1.56 -18.66
N TYR A 530 0.94 -1.75 -19.11
CA TYR A 530 1.74 -0.68 -19.72
C TYR A 530 2.55 -1.19 -20.90
N GLN A 531 2.71 -0.34 -21.92
CA GLN A 531 3.45 -0.64 -23.13
C GLN A 531 4.43 0.47 -23.48
N GLU A 532 5.43 0.14 -24.29
CA GLU A 532 6.37 1.12 -24.84
C GLU A 532 5.61 2.18 -25.63
N GLY A 533 5.96 3.45 -25.43
CA GLY A 533 5.24 4.59 -25.99
C GLY A 533 4.22 5.24 -25.06
N ASP A 534 3.84 4.60 -23.95
CA ASP A 534 2.96 5.23 -22.97
C ASP A 534 3.60 6.45 -22.30
N LEU A 535 2.81 7.47 -22.03
CA LEU A 535 3.17 8.54 -21.11
C LEU A 535 2.72 8.16 -19.70
N VAL A 536 3.66 8.10 -18.77
CA VAL A 536 3.40 7.67 -17.39
C VAL A 536 3.81 8.71 -16.36
N ASP A 537 3.02 8.79 -15.30
CA ASP A 537 3.42 9.46 -14.05
C ASP A 537 3.96 8.39 -13.10
N LEU A 538 5.07 8.68 -12.47
CA LEU A 538 5.77 7.77 -11.58
C LEU A 538 5.79 8.33 -10.17
N VAL A 539 5.58 7.46 -9.18
CA VAL A 539 5.93 7.72 -7.77
C VAL A 539 7.04 6.75 -7.38
N PHE A 540 8.16 7.30 -6.91
CA PHE A 540 9.39 6.54 -6.70
C PHE A 540 10.22 7.11 -5.55
N GLN A 541 11.15 6.29 -5.06
CA GLN A 541 12.29 6.70 -4.24
C GLN A 541 13.52 6.84 -5.13
N VAL A 542 14.42 7.75 -4.75
CA VAL A 542 15.72 7.93 -5.41
C VAL A 542 16.77 7.13 -4.64
N ASP A 543 17.54 6.31 -5.34
CA ASP A 543 18.64 5.52 -4.79
C ASP A 543 19.78 5.46 -5.82
N SER A 544 20.92 4.91 -5.45
CA SER A 544 22.02 4.63 -6.35
C SER A 544 22.26 3.13 -6.48
N ASN A 545 22.68 2.71 -7.65
CA ASN A 545 23.09 1.33 -7.89
C ASN A 545 24.54 1.29 -8.37
N THR A 546 25.38 0.53 -7.67
CA THR A 546 26.77 0.33 -8.05
C THR A 546 26.93 -1.07 -8.65
N PHE A 547 27.23 -1.11 -9.94
CA PHE A 547 27.48 -2.35 -10.68
C PHE A 547 28.77 -2.20 -11.51
N ASN A 548 29.68 -3.16 -11.41
CA ASN A 548 31.00 -3.15 -12.08
C ASN A 548 31.78 -1.84 -11.85
N ASN A 549 31.82 -1.36 -10.59
CA ASN A 549 32.49 -0.11 -10.17
C ASN A 549 31.94 1.17 -10.86
N ARG A 550 30.72 1.11 -11.38
CA ARG A 550 30.00 2.29 -11.87
C ARG A 550 28.76 2.50 -11.01
N THR A 551 28.67 3.66 -10.42
CA THR A 551 27.49 4.08 -9.67
C THR A 551 26.57 4.87 -10.60
N SER A 552 25.32 4.50 -10.65
CA SER A 552 24.28 5.17 -11.45
C SER A 552 23.06 5.46 -10.60
N LEU A 553 22.36 6.53 -10.94
CA LEU A 553 21.07 6.84 -10.35
C LEU A 553 20.06 5.76 -10.69
N GLN A 554 19.27 5.34 -9.73
CA GLN A 554 18.18 4.38 -9.88
C GLN A 554 16.91 4.89 -9.22
N LEU A 555 15.79 4.80 -9.92
CA LEU A 555 14.48 5.13 -9.38
C LEU A 555 13.79 3.83 -8.92
N LEU A 556 13.45 3.75 -7.63
CA LEU A 556 12.76 2.61 -7.05
C LEU A 556 11.25 2.88 -7.07
N LEU A 557 10.54 2.22 -7.98
CA LEU A 557 9.11 2.43 -8.22
C LEU A 557 8.27 2.04 -6.99
N LYS A 558 7.36 2.91 -6.59
CA LYS A 558 6.34 2.64 -5.59
C LYS A 558 4.95 2.48 -6.23
N ASP A 559 4.66 3.30 -7.24
CA ASP A 559 3.43 3.22 -8.03
C ASP A 559 3.59 3.95 -9.36
N MET A 560 2.77 3.60 -10.32
CA MET A 560 2.77 4.19 -11.65
C MET A 560 1.34 4.27 -12.17
N ARG A 561 1.04 5.34 -12.91
CA ARG A 561 -0.21 5.47 -13.64
C ARG A 561 0.04 6.11 -14.99
N LEU A 562 -0.88 5.96 -15.91
CA LEU A 562 -0.82 6.71 -17.15
C LEU A 562 -0.98 8.20 -16.83
N SER A 563 -0.12 9.06 -17.36
CA SER A 563 -0.16 10.52 -17.15
C SER A 563 -1.41 11.15 -17.72
N LYS A 564 -1.75 10.65 -18.84
CA LYS A 564 -3.07 10.74 -19.44
C LYS A 564 -3.55 9.31 -19.44
N PRO A 565 -4.83 9.02 -19.13
CA PRO A 565 -5.39 7.72 -19.48
C PRO A 565 -4.87 7.53 -20.89
N ARG A 566 -4.15 6.43 -21.27
CA ARG A 566 -3.49 6.16 -22.53
C ARG A 566 -4.32 6.84 -23.50
N SER A 567 -3.84 8.03 -24.13
CA SER A 567 -4.84 8.74 -24.78
C SER A 567 -5.80 7.69 -25.14
N LEU A 568 -6.78 7.55 -24.24
CA LEU A 568 -7.72 6.53 -24.33
C LEU A 568 -7.90 6.40 -25.80
N TYR A 569 -7.02 7.16 -26.46
CA TYR A 569 -7.24 7.65 -27.75
C TYR A 569 -5.90 8.05 -28.38
N PRO A 570 -5.12 7.11 -28.93
CA PRO A 570 -4.52 7.43 -30.20
C PRO A 570 -5.65 8.05 -30.99
N GLY A 571 -5.49 9.21 -31.61
CA GLY A 571 -6.56 10.03 -32.19
C GLY A 571 -7.58 9.20 -32.97
N ASP A 572 -7.13 8.20 -33.69
CA ASP A 572 -7.95 7.20 -34.37
C ASP A 572 -8.81 6.36 -33.42
N TYR A 573 -8.41 6.09 -32.18
CA TYR A 573 -9.12 5.21 -31.27
C TYR A 573 -10.25 5.93 -30.49
N PHE A 574 -10.09 7.22 -30.14
CA PHE A 574 -11.22 8.01 -29.58
C PHE A 574 -12.20 8.41 -30.66
N ALA A 575 -11.73 8.73 -31.83
CA ALA A 575 -12.57 8.87 -33.00
C ALA A 575 -13.35 7.57 -33.22
N ASP A 576 -12.71 6.43 -33.23
CA ASP A 576 -13.31 5.11 -33.34
C ASP A 576 -14.29 4.78 -32.20
N LEU A 577 -13.98 5.14 -30.95
CA LEU A 577 -14.88 4.94 -29.82
C LEU A 577 -16.11 5.85 -29.93
N LEU A 578 -15.90 7.13 -30.26
CA LEU A 578 -16.99 8.09 -30.42
C LEU A 578 -17.82 7.80 -31.66
N GLU A 579 -17.18 7.43 -32.75
CA GLU A 579 -17.87 7.00 -33.96
C GLU A 579 -18.67 5.70 -33.77
N GLY A 580 -18.18 4.80 -32.91
CA GLY A 580 -18.89 3.58 -32.53
C GLY A 580 -20.08 3.76 -31.61
N LEU A 581 -20.17 4.91 -30.99
CA LEU A 581 -21.35 5.29 -30.22
C LEU A 581 -22.42 5.93 -31.10
N ILE A 582 -22.08 6.26 -32.35
CA ILE A 582 -22.97 6.88 -33.33
C ILE A 582 -23.38 5.80 -34.33
N PRO A 583 -24.68 5.63 -34.66
CA PRO A 583 -25.13 4.74 -35.68
C PRO A 583 -24.45 5.02 -37.03
N ASP A 584 -24.02 3.98 -37.76
CA ASP A 584 -23.33 4.11 -39.06
C ASP A 584 -24.13 4.98 -40.07
N ALA A 585 -25.44 4.94 -40.01
CA ALA A 585 -26.31 5.77 -40.81
C ALA A 585 -26.11 7.28 -40.58
N CYS A 586 -25.56 7.68 -39.48
CA CYS A 586 -25.31 9.09 -39.16
C CYS A 586 -23.98 9.63 -39.73
N HIS A 587 -23.08 8.77 -40.20
CA HIS A 587 -21.76 9.18 -40.71
C HIS A 587 -21.84 9.89 -42.07
N SER A 588 -22.86 9.62 -42.86
CA SER A 588 -23.05 10.22 -44.19
C SER A 588 -23.47 11.73 -44.17
N TYR A 589 -23.69 12.29 -42.98
CA TYR A 589 -24.20 13.65 -42.82
C TYR A 589 -23.17 14.66 -42.34
N THR A 590 -21.88 14.31 -42.29
CA THR A 590 -20.81 15.21 -41.84
C THR A 590 -20.13 15.90 -43.03
N THR A 591 -20.05 17.25 -42.98
CA THR A 591 -19.18 18.04 -43.87
C THR A 591 -17.90 18.35 -43.12
N ASP A 592 -16.86 17.59 -43.41
CA ASP A 592 -15.51 17.80 -42.82
C ASP A 592 -14.75 18.94 -43.57
N LEU A 593 -13.85 19.58 -42.82
CA LEU A 593 -12.80 20.46 -43.38
C LEU A 593 -11.76 19.66 -44.19
N SER A 594 -11.94 18.34 -44.32
CA SER A 594 -10.96 17.38 -44.81
C SER A 594 -10.84 17.30 -46.36
N ASP A 595 -11.34 18.28 -47.13
CA ASP A 595 -11.12 18.33 -48.58
C ASP A 595 -9.62 18.46 -49.01
N ARG A 596 -8.67 18.10 -48.13
CA ARG A 596 -7.24 18.13 -48.40
C ARG A 596 -6.48 16.87 -48.00
N VAL A 597 -7.08 15.72 -47.86
CA VAL A 597 -6.33 14.46 -47.70
C VAL A 597 -6.72 13.50 -48.82
N GLU A 598 -5.70 13.04 -49.50
CA GLU A 598 -5.74 12.17 -50.65
C GLU A 598 -6.56 10.90 -50.46
N GLU A 599 -7.29 10.55 -51.51
CA GLU A 599 -8.12 9.35 -51.61
C GLU A 599 -7.35 8.08 -51.29
N LYS A 600 -7.85 7.28 -50.36
CA LYS A 600 -7.57 5.83 -50.26
C LYS A 600 -8.66 5.05 -50.99
N PRO A 601 -8.32 4.00 -51.73
CA PRO A 601 -9.22 3.43 -52.72
C PRO A 601 -10.21 2.45 -52.11
N GLY A 602 -11.42 2.57 -52.60
CA GLY A 602 -12.35 1.49 -52.97
C GLY A 602 -13.18 0.84 -51.86
N ARG A 603 -14.35 1.45 -51.54
CA ARG A 603 -15.47 0.66 -50.97
C ARG A 603 -16.26 0.03 -52.08
N GLY A 604 -16.34 -1.33 -52.07
CA GLY A 604 -17.26 -2.08 -52.88
C GLY A 604 -18.71 -1.93 -52.39
N SER A 605 -19.61 -1.68 -53.30
CA SER A 605 -21.05 -1.57 -53.08
C SER A 605 -21.64 -2.89 -52.57
N ALA A 606 -22.36 -2.86 -51.45
CA ALA A 606 -23.23 -3.96 -51.05
C ALA A 606 -24.64 -3.71 -51.62
N ASP A 607 -25.02 -4.54 -52.58
CA ASP A 607 -26.36 -4.56 -53.13
C ASP A 607 -27.33 -5.35 -52.23
N ASN A 608 -28.49 -4.73 -52.07
CA ASN A 608 -29.80 -5.24 -51.68
C ASN A 608 -29.95 -6.72 -51.31
N LEU A 609 -30.23 -6.98 -50.03
CA LEU A 609 -30.92 -8.21 -49.59
C LEU A 609 -32.32 -7.88 -49.09
N VAL A 610 -33.28 -8.50 -49.77
CA VAL A 610 -34.72 -8.42 -49.49
C VAL A 610 -35.03 -9.19 -48.21
N LEU A 611 -35.64 -8.55 -47.24
CA LEU A 611 -36.14 -9.16 -46.03
C LEU A 611 -37.50 -9.84 -46.28
N SER A 612 -37.59 -11.14 -45.94
CA SER A 612 -38.85 -11.84 -45.81
C SER A 612 -39.32 -11.85 -44.36
N ASP A 613 -40.56 -11.44 -44.15
CA ASP A 613 -41.26 -11.35 -42.87
C ASP A 613 -41.35 -12.72 -42.16
N SER A 614 -40.87 -12.78 -40.91
CA SER A 614 -41.38 -13.68 -39.89
C SER A 614 -41.14 -13.08 -38.51
N HIS A 615 -42.15 -12.38 -38.02
CA HIS A 615 -42.12 -11.65 -36.73
C HIS A 615 -42.15 -12.59 -35.51
N ASN A 616 -42.50 -13.84 -35.60
CA ASN A 616 -42.67 -14.74 -34.46
C ASN A 616 -41.40 -15.43 -33.97
N ASP A 617 -40.30 -15.47 -34.75
CA ASP A 617 -39.04 -16.08 -34.35
C ASP A 617 -38.13 -15.13 -33.56
N VAL A 618 -38.39 -13.82 -33.58
CA VAL A 618 -37.55 -12.78 -33.02
C VAL A 618 -37.77 -12.67 -31.51
N GLU A 619 -39.00 -12.78 -31.02
CA GLU A 619 -39.33 -12.69 -29.59
C GLU A 619 -38.72 -13.84 -28.76
N ASP A 620 -38.77 -15.07 -29.25
CA ASP A 620 -38.19 -16.24 -28.61
C ASP A 620 -36.64 -16.20 -28.55
N GLN A 621 -36.01 -15.49 -29.49
CA GLN A 621 -34.57 -15.36 -29.58
C GLN A 621 -34.02 -14.19 -28.75
N ILE A 622 -34.78 -13.14 -28.59
CA ILE A 622 -34.46 -11.99 -27.69
C ILE A 622 -34.52 -12.43 -26.23
N VAL A 623 -35.46 -13.26 -25.85
CA VAL A 623 -35.53 -13.92 -24.54
C VAL A 623 -34.31 -14.81 -24.30
N LYS A 624 -33.74 -15.43 -25.34
CA LYS A 624 -32.47 -16.18 -25.26
C LYS A 624 -31.25 -15.27 -25.11
N LEU A 625 -31.22 -14.10 -25.69
CA LEU A 625 -30.12 -13.10 -25.49
C LEU A 625 -30.10 -12.57 -24.06
N ALA A 626 -31.26 -12.24 -23.50
CA ALA A 626 -31.39 -11.79 -22.11
C ALA A 626 -31.21 -12.95 -21.08
N GLY A 627 -31.44 -14.19 -21.54
CA GLY A 627 -31.36 -15.43 -20.75
C GLY A 627 -30.07 -16.23 -20.92
N LEU A 628 -29.04 -15.70 -21.61
CA LEU A 628 -27.71 -16.30 -21.63
C LEU A 628 -27.10 -16.14 -20.24
N GLU A 629 -27.44 -17.07 -19.35
CA GLU A 629 -26.83 -17.16 -18.01
C GLU A 629 -25.33 -17.33 -18.16
N ASN A 630 -24.60 -16.50 -17.42
CA ASN A 630 -23.16 -16.61 -17.27
C ASN A 630 -22.80 -17.92 -16.54
N LYS A 631 -22.56 -18.97 -17.27
CA LYS A 631 -22.14 -20.28 -16.72
C LYS A 631 -20.72 -20.31 -16.18
N ASN A 632 -19.96 -19.21 -16.34
CA ASN A 632 -18.52 -19.15 -16.01
C ASN A 632 -18.19 -18.17 -14.88
N GLU A 633 -19.17 -17.67 -14.12
CA GLU A 633 -18.87 -16.85 -12.97
C GLU A 633 -17.90 -17.57 -12.01
N GLY A 634 -16.67 -17.04 -11.91
CA GLY A 634 -15.65 -17.50 -10.97
C GLY A 634 -14.79 -18.67 -11.43
N LYS A 635 -14.84 -19.07 -12.71
CA LYS A 635 -13.82 -19.97 -13.27
C LYS A 635 -12.71 -19.15 -13.92
N GLU A 636 -11.45 -19.57 -13.73
CA GLU A 636 -10.34 -19.08 -14.55
C GLU A 636 -10.69 -19.26 -16.02
N LEU A 637 -10.50 -18.23 -16.83
CA LEU A 637 -10.66 -18.29 -18.27
C LEU A 637 -9.57 -19.23 -18.80
N ASN A 638 -9.96 -20.43 -19.21
CA ASN A 638 -9.05 -21.35 -19.87
C ASN A 638 -8.89 -20.89 -21.32
N LEU A 639 -7.85 -20.13 -21.61
CA LEU A 639 -7.58 -19.51 -22.90
C LEU A 639 -6.76 -20.46 -23.77
N GLY A 640 -7.02 -20.45 -25.08
CA GLY A 640 -6.20 -21.11 -26.11
C GLY A 640 -5.04 -20.22 -26.56
N ASP A 641 -4.38 -20.60 -27.66
CA ASP A 641 -3.19 -19.89 -28.15
C ASP A 641 -3.50 -18.51 -28.76
N CYS A 642 -4.71 -18.31 -29.29
CA CYS A 642 -5.13 -17.04 -29.89
C CYS A 642 -6.59 -16.74 -29.47
N ASN A 643 -6.81 -15.62 -28.79
CA ASN A 643 -8.09 -15.26 -28.20
C ASN A 643 -8.55 -13.88 -28.64
N LEU A 644 -9.87 -13.70 -28.73
CA LEU A 644 -10.51 -12.42 -29.02
C LEU A 644 -11.39 -11.99 -27.86
N PHE A 645 -11.18 -10.79 -27.35
CA PHE A 645 -12.02 -10.14 -26.36
C PHE A 645 -12.94 -9.13 -27.08
N LEU A 646 -14.24 -9.36 -27.00
CA LEU A 646 -15.25 -8.50 -27.58
C LEU A 646 -15.90 -7.62 -26.50
N VAL A 647 -15.94 -6.33 -26.77
CA VAL A 647 -16.47 -5.31 -25.87
C VAL A 647 -17.43 -4.39 -26.61
N ASN A 648 -18.36 -3.78 -25.89
CA ASN A 648 -19.34 -2.87 -26.45
C ASN A 648 -19.46 -1.56 -25.67
N THR A 649 -19.07 -1.56 -24.42
CA THR A 649 -19.09 -0.40 -23.53
C THR A 649 -17.71 -0.07 -23.01
N ILE A 650 -17.56 1.16 -22.50
CA ILE A 650 -16.32 1.56 -21.81
C ILE A 650 -16.04 0.67 -20.59
N ASN A 651 -17.09 0.27 -19.86
CA ASN A 651 -16.92 -0.60 -18.70
C ASN A 651 -16.46 -2.01 -19.12
N GLY A 652 -17.08 -2.60 -20.14
CA GLY A 652 -16.66 -3.86 -20.70
C GLY A 652 -15.23 -3.82 -21.22
N TYR A 653 -14.83 -2.71 -21.84
CA TYR A 653 -13.46 -2.50 -22.27
C TYR A 653 -12.45 -2.55 -21.10
N PHE A 654 -12.71 -1.83 -20.01
CA PHE A 654 -11.81 -1.87 -18.85
C PHE A 654 -11.79 -3.22 -18.15
N LYS A 655 -12.94 -3.91 -18.11
CA LYS A 655 -13.03 -5.28 -17.58
C LYS A 655 -12.21 -6.25 -18.44
N ALA A 656 -12.38 -6.21 -19.76
CA ALA A 656 -11.60 -7.02 -20.70
C ALA A 656 -10.10 -6.68 -20.66
N LEU A 657 -9.74 -5.42 -20.52
CA LEU A 657 -8.36 -4.98 -20.38
C LEU A 657 -7.74 -5.49 -19.07
N SER A 658 -8.49 -5.49 -17.98
CA SER A 658 -8.07 -6.07 -16.72
C SER A 658 -7.78 -7.57 -16.85
N ASP A 659 -8.69 -8.32 -17.51
CA ASP A 659 -8.48 -9.75 -17.72
C ASP A 659 -7.35 -10.03 -18.73
N LYS A 660 -7.24 -9.24 -19.80
CA LYS A 660 -6.08 -9.30 -20.71
C LYS A 660 -4.75 -9.12 -19.96
N ASN A 661 -4.73 -8.26 -18.96
CA ASN A 661 -3.58 -8.02 -18.14
C ASN A 661 -3.22 -9.20 -17.21
N LEU A 662 -4.20 -10.03 -16.84
CA LEU A 662 -3.97 -11.26 -16.07
C LEU A 662 -3.36 -12.37 -16.92
N TYR A 663 -3.61 -12.35 -18.24
CA TYR A 663 -3.18 -13.39 -19.19
C TYR A 663 -2.11 -12.88 -20.17
N TYR A 664 -1.13 -12.12 -19.67
CA TYR A 664 -0.12 -11.39 -20.48
C TYR A 664 0.77 -12.28 -21.38
N ASP A 665 0.87 -13.57 -21.10
CA ASP A 665 1.66 -14.53 -21.92
C ASP A 665 0.92 -15.03 -23.17
N GLN A 666 -0.34 -14.62 -23.37
CA GLN A 666 -1.19 -15.12 -24.45
C GLN A 666 -1.47 -14.04 -25.51
N LYS A 667 -1.67 -14.48 -26.76
CA LYS A 667 -2.12 -13.57 -27.83
C LYS A 667 -3.59 -13.28 -27.63
N ILE A 668 -3.90 -12.03 -27.24
CA ILE A 668 -5.26 -11.57 -27.03
C ILE A 668 -5.47 -10.28 -27.83
N ASP A 669 -6.40 -10.32 -28.77
CA ASP A 669 -6.91 -9.14 -29.45
C ASP A 669 -8.14 -8.62 -28.70
N LEU A 670 -8.27 -7.29 -28.60
CA LEU A 670 -9.38 -6.61 -27.94
C LEU A 670 -10.07 -5.69 -28.93
N ILE A 671 -11.32 -5.99 -29.24
CA ILE A 671 -12.07 -5.33 -30.31
C ILE A 671 -13.49 -5.01 -29.86
N PHE A 672 -14.03 -3.89 -30.36
CA PHE A 672 -15.42 -3.53 -30.15
C PHE A 672 -16.35 -4.37 -31.02
N LEU A 673 -17.50 -4.80 -30.48
CA LEU A 673 -18.51 -5.61 -31.13
C LEU A 673 -18.94 -5.09 -32.53
N ARG A 674 -18.98 -3.76 -32.68
CA ARG A 674 -19.32 -3.11 -33.98
C ARG A 674 -18.30 -3.37 -35.09
N ASN A 675 -17.07 -3.75 -34.76
CA ASN A 675 -16.02 -4.05 -35.75
C ASN A 675 -15.89 -5.54 -36.03
N ILE A 676 -16.85 -6.33 -35.61
CA ILE A 676 -16.82 -7.80 -35.75
C ILE A 676 -16.77 -8.26 -37.21
N ASP A 677 -17.39 -7.50 -38.10
CA ASP A 677 -17.42 -7.71 -39.54
C ASP A 677 -16.10 -7.33 -40.24
N LYS A 678 -15.20 -6.63 -39.55
CA LYS A 678 -13.92 -6.18 -40.12
C LYS A 678 -12.77 -7.15 -39.85
N ILE A 679 -13.01 -8.24 -39.11
CA ILE A 679 -11.97 -9.19 -38.71
C ILE A 679 -12.39 -10.63 -39.10
N ASP A 680 -11.39 -11.47 -39.37
CA ASP A 680 -11.60 -12.89 -39.57
C ASP A 680 -11.70 -13.60 -38.20
N LEU A 681 -12.90 -13.89 -37.75
CA LEU A 681 -13.17 -14.56 -36.48
C LEU A 681 -12.62 -15.99 -36.43
N LYS A 682 -12.39 -16.62 -37.56
CA LYS A 682 -11.93 -18.03 -37.67
C LYS A 682 -10.49 -18.23 -37.22
N VAL A 683 -9.72 -17.16 -37.07
CA VAL A 683 -8.32 -17.22 -36.61
C VAL A 683 -8.21 -17.36 -35.09
N TYR A 684 -9.28 -17.19 -34.36
CA TYR A 684 -9.31 -17.24 -32.91
C TYR A 684 -9.78 -18.61 -32.39
N ASN A 685 -9.11 -19.10 -31.34
CA ASN A 685 -9.53 -20.33 -30.65
C ASN A 685 -10.74 -20.06 -29.75
N LYS A 686 -10.75 -18.90 -29.07
CA LYS A 686 -11.84 -18.46 -28.21
C LYS A 686 -12.21 -17.01 -28.45
N ILE A 687 -13.50 -16.73 -28.32
CA ILE A 687 -14.09 -15.41 -28.37
C ILE A 687 -14.79 -15.17 -27.03
N ILE A 688 -14.26 -14.23 -26.22
CA ILE A 688 -14.80 -13.89 -24.91
C ILE A 688 -15.55 -12.57 -25.01
N ILE A 689 -16.83 -12.58 -24.63
CA ILE A 689 -17.74 -11.44 -24.75
C ILE A 689 -17.91 -10.81 -23.38
N TYR A 690 -17.58 -9.54 -23.26
CA TYR A 690 -17.58 -8.78 -22.00
C TYR A 690 -18.78 -7.86 -21.82
N ASP A 691 -19.62 -7.71 -22.86
CA ASP A 691 -20.77 -6.82 -22.84
C ASP A 691 -21.98 -7.42 -23.55
N TYR A 692 -23.15 -6.87 -23.26
CA TYR A 692 -24.36 -7.14 -24.01
C TYR A 692 -24.30 -6.55 -25.43
N PHE A 693 -24.93 -7.18 -26.36
CA PHE A 693 -25.09 -6.69 -27.75
C PHE A 693 -26.04 -5.49 -27.79
N ASP A 694 -25.80 -4.55 -28.70
CA ASP A 694 -26.73 -3.43 -28.92
C ASP A 694 -28.06 -3.89 -29.55
N ASN A 695 -27.99 -4.90 -30.38
CA ASN A 695 -29.13 -5.49 -31.06
C ASN A 695 -28.84 -6.96 -31.41
N TYR A 696 -29.88 -7.62 -31.92
CA TYR A 696 -29.81 -9.05 -32.31
C TYR A 696 -28.91 -9.31 -33.51
N ASP A 697 -28.80 -8.37 -34.45
CA ASP A 697 -28.00 -8.56 -35.66
C ASP A 697 -26.50 -8.70 -35.36
N GLN A 698 -26.01 -8.00 -34.39
CA GLN A 698 -24.61 -8.15 -33.91
C GLN A 698 -24.34 -9.58 -33.39
N TYR A 699 -25.27 -10.14 -32.63
CA TYR A 699 -25.15 -11.50 -32.13
C TYR A 699 -25.24 -12.52 -33.26
N ARG A 700 -26.13 -12.31 -34.23
CA ARG A 700 -26.29 -13.17 -35.42
C ARG A 700 -25.03 -13.17 -36.26
N SER A 701 -24.44 -12.00 -36.49
CA SER A 701 -23.17 -11.88 -37.22
C SER A 701 -22.04 -12.63 -36.53
N LEU A 702 -21.96 -12.54 -35.19
CA LEU A 702 -20.98 -13.34 -34.46
C LEU A 702 -21.13 -14.84 -34.68
N LEU A 703 -22.35 -15.35 -34.58
CA LEU A 703 -22.62 -16.79 -34.78
C LEU A 703 -22.34 -17.24 -36.21
N GLU A 704 -22.60 -16.39 -37.19
CA GLU A 704 -22.37 -16.68 -38.60
C GLU A 704 -20.89 -16.74 -38.96
N TYR A 705 -20.07 -15.83 -38.41
CA TYR A 705 -18.67 -15.66 -38.79
C TYR A 705 -17.64 -16.31 -37.85
N LYS A 706 -18.06 -16.83 -36.67
CA LYS A 706 -17.14 -17.36 -35.65
C LYS A 706 -16.35 -18.61 -36.07
N GLY A 707 -16.80 -19.35 -37.14
CA GLY A 707 -16.18 -20.63 -37.51
C GLY A 707 -16.24 -21.67 -36.37
N ASP A 708 -15.10 -22.29 -36.04
CA ASP A 708 -14.96 -23.30 -34.97
C ASP A 708 -14.59 -22.69 -33.62
N SER A 709 -14.54 -21.35 -33.50
CA SER A 709 -14.17 -20.67 -32.24
C SER A 709 -15.19 -20.94 -31.13
N ASP A 710 -14.69 -21.21 -29.93
CA ASP A 710 -15.50 -21.32 -28.73
C ASP A 710 -15.95 -19.94 -28.27
N ILE A 711 -17.24 -19.74 -27.97
CA ILE A 711 -17.78 -18.51 -27.42
C ILE A 711 -17.92 -18.65 -25.91
N VAL A 712 -17.32 -17.70 -25.17
CA VAL A 712 -17.41 -17.61 -23.71
C VAL A 712 -18.05 -16.27 -23.34
N ILE A 713 -19.10 -16.29 -22.53
CA ILE A 713 -19.78 -15.10 -22.03
C ILE A 713 -19.19 -14.73 -20.68
N ASN A 714 -18.70 -13.48 -20.54
CA ASN A 714 -18.08 -12.93 -19.33
C ASN A 714 -18.71 -11.58 -18.92
N TYR A 715 -20.04 -11.46 -19.06
CA TYR A 715 -20.83 -10.34 -18.55
C TYR A 715 -21.97 -10.85 -17.65
N ASN A 716 -22.54 -9.96 -16.84
CA ASN A 716 -23.64 -10.28 -15.93
C ASN A 716 -24.68 -9.13 -15.91
N GLU A 717 -25.77 -9.27 -15.16
CA GLU A 717 -26.85 -8.29 -15.11
C GLU A 717 -26.37 -6.87 -14.75
N SER A 718 -25.31 -6.71 -13.94
CA SER A 718 -24.77 -5.39 -13.62
C SER A 718 -24.17 -4.69 -14.83
N ASP A 719 -23.65 -5.43 -15.80
CA ASP A 719 -23.08 -4.87 -17.03
C ASP A 719 -24.17 -4.27 -17.94
N PHE A 720 -25.40 -4.74 -17.82
CA PHE A 720 -26.56 -4.17 -18.54
C PHE A 720 -26.87 -2.71 -18.12
N VAL A 721 -26.57 -2.34 -16.90
CA VAL A 721 -26.70 -0.95 -16.43
C VAL A 721 -25.80 -0.01 -17.23
N TYR A 722 -24.61 -0.45 -17.60
CA TYR A 722 -23.67 0.34 -18.42
C TYR A 722 -24.16 0.50 -19.84
N LEU A 723 -24.75 -0.54 -20.42
CA LEU A 723 -25.38 -0.46 -21.73
C LEU A 723 -26.57 0.55 -21.74
N LYS A 724 -27.43 0.49 -20.73
CA LYS A 724 -28.50 1.49 -20.54
C LYS A 724 -27.94 2.92 -20.42
N ASN A 725 -26.82 3.08 -19.73
CA ASN A 725 -26.19 4.40 -19.57
C ASN A 725 -25.56 4.90 -20.89
N LYS A 726 -24.99 4.00 -21.73
CA LYS A 726 -24.56 4.32 -23.09
C LYS A 726 -25.70 5.01 -23.87
N PHE A 727 -26.87 4.41 -23.90
CA PHE A 727 -28.02 4.97 -24.61
C PHE A 727 -28.56 6.26 -23.96
N LYS A 728 -28.48 6.42 -22.64
CA LYS A 728 -28.83 7.69 -21.97
C LYS A 728 -27.92 8.86 -22.40
N LEU A 729 -26.65 8.58 -22.68
CA LEU A 729 -25.70 9.59 -23.15
C LEU A 729 -26.02 10.08 -24.56
N LEU A 730 -26.69 9.29 -25.37
CA LEU A 730 -27.12 9.64 -26.73
C LEU A 730 -28.38 10.54 -26.76
N ARG A 731 -29.09 10.71 -25.65
CA ARG A 731 -30.23 11.62 -25.55
C ARG A 731 -29.74 13.05 -25.36
N PHE A 732 -30.27 13.95 -26.20
CA PHE A 732 -29.99 15.39 -26.20
C PHE A 732 -31.15 16.21 -25.71
N ASN A 733 -30.84 17.40 -25.17
CA ASN A 733 -31.80 18.44 -25.00
C ASN A 733 -31.28 19.76 -25.60
N ARG A 734 -32.20 20.63 -25.99
CA ARG A 734 -31.87 21.90 -26.65
C ARG A 734 -30.93 22.79 -25.79
N LYS A 735 -30.97 22.71 -24.47
CA LYS A 735 -30.13 23.51 -23.57
C LYS A 735 -28.65 23.11 -23.72
N GLU A 736 -28.35 21.83 -23.95
CA GLU A 736 -26.97 21.35 -24.13
C GLU A 736 -26.36 21.95 -25.40
N PHE A 737 -27.11 21.97 -26.52
CA PHE A 737 -26.66 22.62 -27.77
C PHE A 737 -26.37 24.10 -27.56
N VAL A 738 -27.28 24.81 -26.85
CA VAL A 738 -27.11 26.23 -26.57
C VAL A 738 -25.85 26.50 -25.73
N VAL A 739 -25.54 25.66 -24.75
CA VAL A 739 -24.36 25.81 -23.91
C VAL A 739 -23.10 25.68 -24.73
N VAL A 740 -22.97 24.61 -25.53
CA VAL A 740 -21.79 24.37 -26.38
C VAL A 740 -21.64 25.49 -27.38
N TYR A 741 -22.71 25.79 -28.17
CA TYR A 741 -22.67 26.83 -29.21
C TYR A 741 -22.32 28.23 -28.67
N LYS A 742 -22.83 28.62 -27.52
CA LYS A 742 -22.49 29.90 -26.88
C LYS A 742 -21.02 29.98 -26.50
N LYS A 743 -20.43 28.90 -26.05
CA LYS A 743 -18.99 28.85 -25.73
C LYS A 743 -18.12 28.95 -26.98
N LEU A 744 -18.49 28.29 -28.06
CA LEU A 744 -17.85 28.38 -29.36
C LEU A 744 -17.95 29.78 -29.98
N MET A 745 -19.10 30.43 -29.86
CA MET A 745 -19.30 31.82 -30.34
C MET A 745 -18.32 32.84 -29.75
N GLY A 746 -17.82 32.56 -28.52
CA GLY A 746 -16.79 33.39 -27.88
C GLY A 746 -15.43 33.31 -28.57
N ILE A 747 -15.15 32.25 -29.34
CA ILE A 747 -13.87 31.98 -30.00
C ILE A 747 -13.87 32.54 -31.43
N LYS A 748 -15.00 32.54 -32.11
CA LYS A 748 -15.26 32.95 -33.51
C LYS A 748 -14.48 32.09 -34.54
N LYS A 749 -13.16 32.08 -34.52
CA LYS A 749 -12.27 31.25 -35.32
C LYS A 749 -10.96 31.02 -34.55
N GLY A 750 -10.51 29.79 -34.43
CA GLY A 750 -9.25 29.43 -33.76
C GLY A 750 -9.28 28.07 -33.14
N LYS A 751 -8.22 27.76 -32.37
CA LYS A 751 -8.08 26.51 -31.66
C LYS A 751 -8.55 26.61 -30.19
N ILE A 752 -9.20 25.59 -29.70
CA ILE A 752 -9.55 25.40 -28.28
C ILE A 752 -9.16 23.96 -27.88
N LYS A 753 -8.78 23.76 -26.65
CA LYS A 753 -8.59 22.39 -26.16
C LYS A 753 -9.94 21.71 -25.96
N TYR A 754 -10.02 20.44 -26.34
CA TYR A 754 -11.23 19.65 -26.13
C TYR A 754 -11.55 19.50 -24.63
N SER A 755 -10.50 19.28 -23.83
CA SER A 755 -10.57 19.28 -22.37
C SER A 755 -11.13 20.57 -21.78
N ASP A 756 -10.72 21.73 -22.30
CA ASP A 756 -11.25 23.03 -21.85
C ASP A 756 -12.76 23.15 -22.15
N LEU A 757 -13.19 22.66 -23.32
CA LEU A 757 -14.61 22.70 -23.68
C LEU A 757 -15.44 21.78 -22.79
N ILE A 758 -14.92 20.63 -22.38
CA ILE A 758 -15.52 19.73 -21.39
C ILE A 758 -15.67 20.45 -20.04
N GLU A 759 -14.60 21.06 -19.54
CA GLU A 759 -14.62 21.78 -18.28
C GLU A 759 -15.61 22.96 -18.27
N LEU A 760 -15.58 23.76 -19.34
CA LEU A 760 -16.44 24.95 -19.50
C LEU A 760 -17.92 24.63 -19.64
N THR A 761 -18.26 23.47 -20.21
CA THR A 761 -19.66 23.07 -20.45
C THR A 761 -20.18 22.12 -19.39
N ARG A 762 -19.32 21.42 -18.70
CA ARG A 762 -19.62 20.31 -17.74
C ARG A 762 -20.45 19.18 -18.39
N LEU A 763 -20.35 19.05 -19.71
CA LEU A 763 -21.00 17.99 -20.45
C LEU A 763 -20.04 16.80 -20.64
N ASN A 764 -20.64 15.62 -20.84
CA ASN A 764 -19.87 14.43 -21.17
C ASN A 764 -19.15 14.62 -22.53
N PRO A 765 -17.89 14.20 -22.70
CA PRO A 765 -17.14 14.31 -23.96
C PRO A 765 -17.91 13.80 -25.17
N VAL A 766 -18.55 12.63 -25.06
CA VAL A 766 -19.38 12.04 -26.13
C VAL A 766 -20.48 12.99 -26.57
N LYS A 767 -21.20 13.62 -25.64
CA LYS A 767 -22.25 14.59 -25.97
C LYS A 767 -21.69 15.83 -26.68
N ILE A 768 -20.52 16.32 -26.26
CA ILE A 768 -19.87 17.46 -26.91
C ILE A 768 -19.55 17.13 -28.35
N TYR A 769 -18.92 15.96 -28.60
CA TYR A 769 -18.58 15.53 -29.95
C TYR A 769 -19.82 15.42 -30.86
N LEU A 770 -20.87 14.77 -30.36
CA LEU A 770 -22.15 14.67 -31.10
C LEU A 770 -22.80 16.02 -31.36
N ILE A 771 -22.74 16.94 -30.39
CA ILE A 771 -23.23 18.31 -30.58
C ILE A 771 -22.44 19.04 -31.67
N LEU A 772 -21.09 18.88 -31.68
CA LEU A 772 -20.26 19.45 -32.76
C LEU A 772 -20.66 18.89 -34.14
N LYS A 773 -20.88 17.58 -34.25
CA LYS A 773 -21.35 16.95 -35.49
C LYS A 773 -22.71 17.52 -35.93
N VAL A 774 -23.67 17.63 -35.03
CA VAL A 774 -24.99 18.20 -35.34
C VAL A 774 -24.89 19.69 -35.73
N LEU A 775 -24.08 20.48 -35.01
CA LEU A 775 -23.89 21.90 -35.37
C LEU A 775 -23.20 22.07 -36.73
N ALA A 776 -22.30 21.14 -37.10
CA ALA A 776 -21.64 21.15 -38.40
C ALA A 776 -22.62 20.73 -39.53
N SER A 777 -23.46 19.71 -39.34
CA SER A 777 -24.48 19.28 -40.29
C SER A 777 -25.52 20.39 -40.56
N GLU A 778 -25.80 21.21 -39.54
CA GLU A 778 -26.65 22.40 -39.67
C GLU A 778 -25.92 23.61 -40.24
N LYS A 779 -24.67 23.46 -40.68
CA LYS A 779 -23.83 24.52 -41.23
C LYS A 779 -23.65 25.73 -40.29
N LEU A 780 -23.62 25.49 -38.99
CA LEU A 780 -23.38 26.52 -37.96
C LEU A 780 -21.91 26.68 -37.62
N ILE A 781 -21.16 25.59 -37.80
CA ILE A 781 -19.71 25.56 -37.55
C ILE A 781 -19.01 24.71 -38.62
N LYS A 782 -17.71 24.95 -38.80
CA LYS A 782 -16.76 23.97 -39.33
C LYS A 782 -15.80 23.61 -38.20
N TYR A 783 -15.39 22.36 -38.08
CA TYR A 783 -14.48 21.94 -37.05
C TYR A 783 -13.60 20.80 -37.51
N LEU A 784 -12.42 20.73 -36.90
CA LEU A 784 -11.52 19.60 -36.99
C LEU A 784 -11.06 19.28 -35.56
N VAL A 785 -11.28 18.04 -35.12
CA VAL A 785 -10.83 17.58 -33.82
C VAL A 785 -9.57 16.79 -34.00
N ASP A 786 -8.52 17.19 -33.30
CA ASP A 786 -7.30 16.44 -33.16
C ASP A 786 -7.22 15.98 -31.69
N PHE A 787 -7.55 14.73 -31.45
CA PHE A 787 -7.60 14.18 -30.12
C PHE A 787 -6.19 13.93 -29.55
N ASP A 788 -5.17 13.72 -30.42
CA ASP A 788 -3.80 13.51 -29.97
C ASP A 788 -3.21 14.79 -29.36
N SER A 789 -3.51 15.94 -29.95
CA SER A 789 -3.11 17.23 -29.41
C SER A 789 -4.15 17.87 -28.49
N ASP A 790 -5.21 17.16 -28.12
CA ASP A 790 -6.34 17.68 -27.33
C ASP A 790 -6.87 19.00 -27.91
N SER A 791 -6.95 19.13 -29.24
CA SER A 791 -7.32 20.40 -29.87
C SER A 791 -8.49 20.26 -30.82
N ILE A 792 -9.32 21.33 -30.84
CA ILE A 792 -10.38 21.52 -31.84
C ILE A 792 -10.07 22.80 -32.59
N ASP A 793 -9.94 22.71 -33.91
CA ASP A 793 -9.93 23.88 -34.79
C ASP A 793 -11.37 24.19 -35.20
N ILE A 794 -11.84 25.41 -34.95
CA ILE A 794 -13.24 25.76 -35.11
C ILE A 794 -13.34 27.05 -35.93
N GLU A 795 -14.30 27.06 -36.84
CA GLU A 795 -14.77 28.26 -37.57
C GLU A 795 -16.28 28.38 -37.44
N ILE A 796 -16.79 29.48 -36.87
CA ILE A 796 -18.20 29.75 -36.77
C ILE A 796 -18.69 30.32 -38.09
N LEU A 797 -19.72 29.70 -38.67
CA LEU A 797 -20.31 30.10 -39.92
C LEU A 797 -21.43 31.14 -39.70
N PRO A 798 -21.77 31.90 -40.74
CA PRO A 798 -22.89 32.87 -40.66
C PRO A 798 -24.19 32.12 -40.29
N LYS A 799 -24.97 32.74 -39.41
CA LYS A 799 -26.24 32.13 -38.96
C LYS A 799 -27.23 32.06 -40.13
N PRO A 800 -27.89 30.94 -40.37
CA PRO A 800 -28.92 30.84 -41.40
C PRO A 800 -30.12 31.70 -41.09
N ASP A 801 -30.79 32.24 -42.14
CA ASP A 801 -31.96 33.10 -42.00
C ASP A 801 -33.17 32.37 -41.44
N ALA A 802 -33.25 31.07 -41.63
CA ALA A 802 -34.33 30.20 -41.14
C ALA A 802 -34.13 29.78 -39.69
N LYS A 803 -35.20 29.65 -38.92
CA LYS A 803 -35.17 29.11 -37.54
C LYS A 803 -34.91 27.61 -37.63
N LEU A 804 -33.77 27.19 -37.08
CA LEU A 804 -33.37 25.81 -37.05
C LEU A 804 -34.25 25.00 -36.10
N ASN A 805 -34.76 23.88 -36.59
CA ASN A 805 -35.42 22.85 -35.82
C ASN A 805 -34.45 21.66 -35.61
N LEU A 806 -33.78 21.58 -34.47
CA LEU A 806 -32.84 20.52 -34.20
C LEU A 806 -33.51 19.12 -34.11
N GLU A 807 -34.82 19.07 -33.89
CA GLU A 807 -35.58 17.80 -33.83
C GLU A 807 -35.74 17.15 -35.22
N GLU A 808 -35.60 17.92 -36.28
CA GLU A 808 -35.63 17.45 -37.68
C GLU A 808 -34.22 17.17 -38.24
N ASN A 809 -33.18 17.26 -37.37
CA ASN A 809 -31.81 16.96 -37.77
C ASN A 809 -31.64 15.44 -37.94
N LYS A 810 -31.16 15.01 -39.11
CA LYS A 810 -31.04 13.60 -39.46
C LYS A 810 -30.12 12.80 -38.53
N ILE A 811 -29.10 13.39 -37.94
CA ILE A 811 -28.25 12.74 -36.94
C ILE A 811 -29.05 12.44 -35.66
N ILE A 812 -29.86 13.38 -35.22
CA ILE A 812 -30.72 13.21 -34.03
C ILE A 812 -31.82 12.18 -34.30
N GLU A 813 -32.40 12.17 -35.49
CA GLU A 813 -33.38 11.18 -35.91
C GLU A 813 -32.76 9.75 -35.92
N CYS A 814 -31.62 9.56 -36.57
CA CYS A 814 -30.91 8.29 -36.55
C CYS A 814 -30.59 7.78 -35.13
N ILE A 815 -30.17 8.67 -34.23
CA ILE A 815 -29.89 8.31 -32.83
C ILE A 815 -31.18 7.90 -32.11
N ALA A 816 -32.29 8.57 -32.40
CA ALA A 816 -33.57 8.21 -31.81
C ALA A 816 -34.06 6.83 -32.30
N ASP A 817 -33.90 6.52 -33.59
CA ASP A 817 -34.22 5.20 -34.15
C ASP A 817 -33.35 4.10 -33.59
N TYR A 818 -32.06 4.35 -33.44
CA TYR A 818 -31.12 3.42 -32.79
C TYR A 818 -31.51 3.13 -31.32
N TYR A 819 -31.89 4.17 -30.57
CA TYR A 819 -32.41 3.98 -29.21
C TYR A 819 -33.71 3.17 -29.20
N LYS A 820 -34.60 3.39 -30.15
CA LYS A 820 -35.84 2.62 -30.28
C LYS A 820 -35.54 1.15 -30.55
N SER A 821 -34.63 0.85 -31.44
CA SER A 821 -34.20 -0.55 -31.73
C SER A 821 -33.63 -1.23 -30.49
N PHE A 822 -32.89 -0.53 -29.65
CA PHE A 822 -32.40 -1.04 -28.37
C PHE A 822 -33.56 -1.32 -27.39
N VAL A 823 -34.48 -0.36 -27.23
CA VAL A 823 -35.67 -0.53 -26.37
C VAL A 823 -36.50 -1.73 -26.79
N ASP A 824 -36.72 -1.87 -28.08
CA ASP A 824 -37.50 -2.98 -28.66
C ASP A 824 -36.78 -4.33 -28.48
N ALA A 825 -35.44 -4.36 -28.64
CA ALA A 825 -34.61 -5.57 -28.45
C ALA A 825 -34.63 -6.12 -27.03
N TYR A 826 -34.81 -5.29 -26.03
CA TYR A 826 -34.76 -5.69 -24.61
C TYR A 826 -36.07 -5.46 -23.85
N ASN A 827 -37.19 -5.21 -24.55
CA ASN A 827 -38.52 -4.96 -23.98
C ASN A 827 -38.52 -3.96 -22.84
N LEU A 828 -37.84 -2.80 -23.01
CA LEU A 828 -37.63 -1.77 -22.00
C LEU A 828 -38.70 -0.68 -22.01
#